data_952a2348d6bd62dd1981716aa2daf68f
#
_entry.id   952a2348d6bd62dd1981716aa2daf68f
#
_cell.length_a   1.000
_cell.length_b   1.000
_cell.length_c   1.000
_cell.angle_alpha   90.00
_cell.angle_beta   90.00
_cell.angle_gamma   90.00
#
_symmetry.space_group_name_H-M   'P 1'
#
loop_
_entity.id
_entity.type
_entity.pdbx_description
1 polymer ?
#
loop_
_entity_poly.entity_id
_entity_poly.type
_entity_poly.pdbx_seq_one_letter_code
_entity_poly.pdbx_strand_id
1 'polypeptide(L)'
;MSPAVVLSPRPLALAVAALLAGSAMAAHAETDATDIDTVHVTASQIARQALGTSTITAEDIARRPPANDIAELLRTMQGVNLTGNSASGQYGNNRQIDLRGMGPENTLILVDGKRIGARDAVRMGRSGERNTRGDTNWVPAEMIERIEVLRGPAAARYGSGASGGVVNIITKRPTGDLTGAVDLYGLVPEHSAEGGSERVGLQLSGPMTDTLSFRLYGNLNKTDADSLDLNRQYATNPNAVPPAGREGVKNRDVNALLRWDITADQVVEFEAGTSRQGNIYAGDRAVSTTGTSTGVDLAALAEGEAETNRMYRNTGAITHRGRWGDVTSRVTAAVEAVNNSRINEGLAGGPEGSFNGTDWSTSRLRNYQLDGEVSFPTTLGGAENIWTLGFEYLDSRLTDPYSMSQSSSSGGGIPGLSADRARGKADAQTTAVFVEDNIYLGERWIVTPGLRFDHHSQFGNNTSPSLNAQFRISSDWVVKGGIARAFKAPNLYQSNPDYLYYTRGNGCPNALPSLGAGCYMRGNADLKAETSLNKELGIEWAPQSGWQASLTYFHNDYKDKIQAGYTQIGLTADTKGRIFRWENAPKAIVQGLEGNLVIPLLGEQGNRLKWSNNFTYMVENENKATHQPLSVIPKYTINTMLDWQATDRLSVLLTGTFYGKQEPATTNINNDPRCTGSCDASIALQDRGAYNIWGVSARYKVTETVSFGFGVNNLADKRLFREANSSDAGAATYNEPGRAYWASLRFGF
;
A
#
# COMPACT_ATOMS: atom_id res chain seq x y z
N MET A 1 -16.94 25.66 -20.91
CA MET A 1 -18.12 24.79 -20.96
C MET A 1 -17.89 23.76 -22.06
N SER A 2 -17.47 22.57 -21.73
CA SER A 2 -17.41 21.44 -22.67
C SER A 2 -18.36 20.37 -22.17
N PRO A 3 -19.16 19.72 -23.00
CA PRO A 3 -20.23 18.84 -22.57
C PRO A 3 -19.68 17.55 -21.97
N ALA A 4 -20.21 17.19 -20.80
CA ALA A 4 -20.02 15.88 -20.20
C ALA A 4 -20.76 14.84 -21.05
N VAL A 5 -20.01 13.89 -21.60
CA VAL A 5 -20.60 12.70 -22.23
C VAL A 5 -21.13 11.81 -21.11
N VAL A 6 -22.45 11.87 -20.92
CA VAL A 6 -23.17 10.91 -20.07
C VAL A 6 -23.33 9.64 -20.89
N LEU A 7 -22.47 8.65 -20.64
CA LEU A 7 -22.67 7.28 -21.16
C LEU A 7 -23.86 6.65 -20.41
N SER A 8 -24.95 6.48 -21.12
CA SER A 8 -26.12 5.73 -20.62
C SER A 8 -25.75 4.23 -20.48
N PRO A 9 -26.31 3.50 -19.49
CA PRO A 9 -25.95 2.10 -19.25
C PRO A 9 -26.42 1.09 -20.33
N ARG A 10 -27.07 1.55 -21.38
CA ARG A 10 -27.62 0.69 -22.43
C ARG A 10 -26.61 0.03 -23.39
N PRO A 11 -25.43 0.61 -23.74
CA PRO A 11 -24.51 -0.08 -24.63
C PRO A 11 -23.73 -1.23 -23.96
N LEU A 12 -23.53 -1.19 -22.66
CA LEU A 12 -22.80 -2.27 -21.95
C LEU A 12 -23.62 -3.56 -21.84
N ALA A 13 -24.93 -3.44 -21.61
CA ALA A 13 -25.84 -4.58 -21.54
C ALA A 13 -26.00 -5.30 -22.89
N LEU A 14 -25.94 -4.54 -23.98
CA LEU A 14 -26.02 -5.10 -25.34
C LEU A 14 -24.71 -5.78 -25.77
N ALA A 15 -23.56 -5.28 -25.34
CA ALA A 15 -22.26 -5.91 -25.63
C ALA A 15 -22.09 -7.25 -24.86
N VAL A 16 -22.56 -7.33 -23.63
CA VAL A 16 -22.55 -8.56 -22.83
C VAL A 16 -23.53 -9.59 -23.38
N ALA A 17 -24.72 -9.18 -23.84
CA ALA A 17 -25.70 -10.07 -24.45
C ALA A 17 -25.26 -10.60 -25.83
N ALA A 18 -24.51 -9.81 -26.61
CA ALA A 18 -23.96 -10.25 -27.91
C ALA A 18 -22.80 -11.24 -27.76
N LEU A 19 -22.01 -11.16 -26.68
CA LEU A 19 -20.95 -12.11 -26.36
C LEU A 19 -21.50 -13.46 -25.84
N LEU A 20 -22.66 -13.45 -25.17
CA LEU A 20 -23.30 -14.67 -24.65
C LEU A 20 -24.05 -15.48 -25.73
N ALA A 21 -24.40 -14.86 -26.86
CA ALA A 21 -25.16 -15.53 -27.93
C ALA A 21 -24.29 -16.28 -28.97
N GLY A 22 -22.96 -16.10 -28.93
CA GLY A 22 -22.03 -16.66 -29.93
C GLY A 22 -21.34 -17.97 -29.55
N SER A 23 -21.52 -18.51 -28.34
CA SER A 23 -20.67 -19.57 -27.77
C SER A 23 -21.31 -20.95 -27.64
N ALA A 24 -22.20 -21.30 -28.53
CA ALA A 24 -22.70 -22.67 -28.61
C ALA A 24 -22.09 -23.40 -29.82
N MET A 25 -20.86 -23.87 -29.70
CA MET A 25 -20.25 -25.03 -30.40
C MET A 25 -18.73 -24.94 -30.42
N ALA A 26 -18.07 -25.66 -29.55
CA ALA A 26 -16.79 -26.31 -29.86
C ALA A 26 -16.48 -27.34 -28.77
N ALA A 27 -16.34 -28.59 -29.22
CA ALA A 27 -16.01 -29.73 -28.39
C ALA A 27 -14.50 -29.85 -28.20
N HIS A 28 -14.11 -30.20 -26.99
CA HIS A 28 -12.91 -30.86 -26.46
C HIS A 28 -11.72 -31.14 -27.39
N ALA A 29 -10.60 -30.55 -27.04
CA ALA A 29 -9.28 -31.18 -27.13
C ALA A 29 -8.53 -30.84 -25.82
N GLU A 30 -8.32 -31.85 -24.98
CA GLU A 30 -7.35 -31.80 -23.89
C GLU A 30 -5.95 -31.62 -24.50
N THR A 31 -5.41 -30.44 -24.41
CA THR A 31 -3.98 -30.21 -24.54
C THR A 31 -3.47 -29.82 -23.16
N ASP A 32 -2.61 -30.66 -22.61
CA ASP A 32 -1.77 -30.33 -21.46
C ASP A 32 -1.19 -28.93 -21.69
N ALA A 33 -1.69 -27.94 -20.96
CA ALA A 33 -1.13 -26.60 -20.89
C ALA A 33 0.23 -26.72 -20.19
N THR A 34 1.28 -26.97 -20.96
CA THR A 34 2.66 -26.94 -20.50
C THR A 34 3.00 -25.50 -20.12
N ASP A 35 2.90 -25.26 -18.97
CA ASP A 35 3.27 -24.34 -17.90
C ASP A 35 4.40 -23.35 -18.26
N ILE A 36 4.07 -22.34 -19.12
CA ILE A 36 4.87 -21.10 -19.21
C ILE A 36 4.65 -20.22 -17.95
N ASP A 37 3.69 -20.52 -17.12
CA ASP A 37 3.52 -19.96 -15.79
C ASP A 37 4.73 -20.26 -14.87
N THR A 38 5.58 -21.24 -15.25
CA THR A 38 6.88 -21.47 -14.59
C THR A 38 7.92 -20.35 -14.75
N VAL A 39 7.73 -19.39 -15.66
CA VAL A 39 8.61 -18.19 -15.70
C VAL A 39 8.37 -17.26 -14.50
N HIS A 40 7.22 -17.33 -13.85
CA HIS A 40 7.05 -16.78 -12.51
C HIS A 40 7.88 -17.50 -11.45
N VAL A 41 8.44 -18.67 -11.77
CA VAL A 41 9.21 -19.51 -10.86
C VAL A 41 10.48 -18.81 -10.39
N THR A 42 11.15 -17.98 -11.19
CA THR A 42 12.38 -17.32 -10.74
C THR A 42 12.12 -16.25 -9.69
N ALA A 43 11.16 -15.36 -9.88
CA ALA A 43 10.79 -14.39 -8.84
C ALA A 43 10.13 -15.08 -7.63
N SER A 44 9.28 -16.10 -7.85
CA SER A 44 8.67 -16.87 -6.77
C SER A 44 9.63 -17.86 -6.12
N GLN A 45 10.63 -18.40 -6.83
CA GLN A 45 11.70 -19.21 -6.25
C GLN A 45 12.63 -18.37 -5.40
N ILE A 46 13.00 -17.16 -5.83
CA ILE A 46 13.75 -16.22 -5.02
C ILE A 46 12.92 -15.80 -3.81
N ALA A 47 11.62 -15.55 -3.98
CA ALA A 47 10.72 -15.26 -2.89
C ALA A 47 10.64 -16.43 -1.88
N ARG A 48 10.64 -17.68 -2.33
CA ARG A 48 10.66 -18.86 -1.44
C ARG A 48 12.03 -19.09 -0.79
N GLN A 49 13.10 -18.64 -1.38
CA GLN A 49 14.47 -18.78 -0.85
C GLN A 49 14.82 -17.69 0.16
N ALA A 50 14.25 -16.49 0.00
CA ALA A 50 14.58 -15.36 0.84
C ALA A 50 13.87 -15.42 2.20
N LEU A 51 14.53 -14.92 3.23
CA LEU A 51 13.91 -14.58 4.50
C LEU A 51 12.89 -13.47 4.31
N GLY A 52 11.92 -13.37 5.23
CA GLY A 52 10.96 -12.28 5.24
C GLY A 52 9.94 -12.33 4.10
N THR A 53 9.75 -13.45 3.42
CA THR A 53 8.70 -13.63 2.43
C THR A 53 7.46 -14.26 3.03
N SER A 54 6.29 -13.79 2.60
CA SER A 54 4.99 -14.36 3.00
C SER A 54 4.04 -14.28 1.82
N THR A 55 3.18 -15.28 1.67
CA THR A 55 2.21 -15.35 0.57
C THR A 55 0.81 -15.56 1.13
N ILE A 56 -0.17 -14.86 0.57
CA ILE A 56 -1.60 -15.13 0.72
C ILE A 56 -2.10 -15.65 -0.62
N THR A 57 -2.65 -16.84 -0.65
CA THR A 57 -3.20 -17.45 -1.88
C THR A 57 -4.65 -17.04 -2.15
N ALA A 58 -5.15 -17.29 -3.37
CA ALA A 58 -6.57 -17.09 -3.69
C ALA A 58 -7.48 -17.92 -2.76
N GLU A 59 -7.06 -19.12 -2.37
CA GLU A 59 -7.80 -19.96 -1.43
C GLU A 59 -7.85 -19.31 -0.03
N ASP A 60 -6.72 -18.79 0.47
CA ASP A 60 -6.67 -18.06 1.74
C ASP A 60 -7.57 -16.82 1.71
N ILE A 61 -7.56 -16.06 0.59
CA ILE A 61 -8.43 -14.88 0.40
C ILE A 61 -9.89 -15.31 0.42
N ALA A 62 -10.22 -16.38 -0.28
CA ALA A 62 -11.58 -16.88 -0.35
C ALA A 62 -12.15 -17.36 0.99
N ARG A 63 -11.31 -17.81 1.93
CA ARG A 63 -11.73 -18.27 3.26
C ARG A 63 -11.90 -17.12 4.27
N ARG A 64 -11.20 -16.00 4.07
CA ARG A 64 -11.23 -14.84 4.95
C ARG A 64 -12.49 -14.00 4.75
N PRO A 65 -12.86 -13.15 5.74
CA PRO A 65 -13.90 -12.15 5.53
C PRO A 65 -13.57 -11.29 4.31
N PRO A 66 -14.53 -11.06 3.40
CA PRO A 66 -14.32 -10.18 2.26
C PRO A 66 -13.98 -8.74 2.71
N ALA A 67 -13.11 -8.08 1.98
CA ALA A 67 -12.74 -6.70 2.24
C ALA A 67 -12.78 -5.89 0.93
N ASN A 68 -13.20 -4.63 1.00
CA ASN A 68 -13.13 -3.71 -0.13
C ASN A 68 -11.71 -3.16 -0.31
N ASP A 69 -10.92 -3.14 0.74
CA ASP A 69 -9.50 -2.78 0.72
C ASP A 69 -8.65 -3.99 1.09
N ILE A 70 -7.74 -4.40 0.20
CA ILE A 70 -6.86 -5.54 0.46
C ILE A 70 -5.84 -5.27 1.58
N ALA A 71 -5.64 -4.02 1.98
CA ALA A 71 -4.83 -3.69 3.15
C ALA A 71 -5.36 -4.39 4.42
N GLU A 72 -6.68 -4.60 4.52
CA GLU A 72 -7.29 -5.35 5.63
C GLU A 72 -6.92 -6.84 5.64
N LEU A 73 -6.67 -7.43 4.48
CA LEU A 73 -6.15 -8.79 4.38
C LEU A 73 -4.67 -8.83 4.75
N LEU A 74 -3.90 -7.86 4.27
CA LEU A 74 -2.45 -7.79 4.45
C LEU A 74 -2.05 -7.51 5.90
N ARG A 75 -2.84 -6.74 6.67
CA ARG A 75 -2.53 -6.44 8.09
C ARG A 75 -2.47 -7.69 8.99
N THR A 76 -2.95 -8.83 8.51
CA THR A 76 -2.87 -10.10 9.22
C THR A 76 -1.55 -10.85 8.99
N MET A 77 -0.68 -10.33 8.14
CA MET A 77 0.62 -10.93 7.85
C MET A 77 1.70 -10.41 8.80
N GLN A 78 2.79 -11.15 8.88
CA GLN A 78 3.96 -10.77 9.66
C GLN A 78 4.54 -9.44 9.16
N GLY A 79 4.96 -8.56 10.07
CA GLY A 79 5.62 -7.30 9.76
C GLY A 79 4.74 -6.26 9.05
N VAL A 80 3.45 -6.52 8.86
CA VAL A 80 2.53 -5.62 8.19
C VAL A 80 1.73 -4.83 9.21
N ASN A 81 1.86 -3.51 9.16
CA ASN A 81 1.07 -2.57 9.95
C ASN A 81 0.21 -1.71 9.02
N LEU A 82 -0.86 -1.15 9.55
CA LEU A 82 -1.58 -0.05 8.89
C LEU A 82 -1.35 1.21 9.71
N THR A 83 -0.73 2.20 9.11
CA THR A 83 -0.40 3.46 9.78
C THR A 83 -1.00 4.66 9.06
N GLY A 84 -1.20 5.73 9.79
CA GLY A 84 -1.60 7.04 9.25
C GLY A 84 -0.43 7.87 8.76
N ASN A 85 0.69 7.24 8.44
CA ASN A 85 1.90 7.80 7.82
C ASN A 85 2.88 8.53 8.74
N SER A 86 2.52 8.95 9.94
CA SER A 86 3.47 9.63 10.83
C SER A 86 3.29 9.27 12.29
N ALA A 87 4.36 9.49 13.04
CA ALA A 87 4.33 9.36 14.50
C ALA A 87 3.51 10.47 15.16
N SER A 88 3.16 11.54 14.45
CA SER A 88 2.28 12.61 14.93
C SER A 88 0.80 12.23 14.89
N GLY A 89 0.46 11.19 14.14
CA GLY A 89 -0.90 10.69 14.01
C GLY A 89 -1.83 11.54 13.15
N GLN A 90 -1.30 12.42 12.33
CA GLN A 90 -2.09 13.16 11.35
C GLN A 90 -2.73 12.20 10.33
N TYR A 91 -3.95 12.48 9.90
CA TYR A 91 -4.66 11.70 8.87
C TYR A 91 -4.78 10.19 9.17
N GLY A 92 -4.89 9.82 10.45
CA GLY A 92 -4.85 8.43 10.92
C GLY A 92 -5.89 7.50 10.31
N ASN A 93 -7.06 8.02 9.90
CA ASN A 93 -8.10 7.21 9.28
C ASN A 93 -7.81 6.82 7.82
N ASN A 94 -6.90 7.50 7.14
CA ASN A 94 -6.39 7.12 5.82
C ASN A 94 -5.15 6.24 5.96
N ARG A 95 -5.34 5.05 6.53
CA ARG A 95 -4.26 4.13 6.87
C ARG A 95 -3.70 3.45 5.62
N GLN A 96 -2.38 3.36 5.55
CA GLN A 96 -1.63 2.72 4.47
C GLN A 96 -0.77 1.59 5.01
N ILE A 97 -0.38 0.66 4.14
CA ILE A 97 0.54 -0.43 4.50
C ILE A 97 1.91 0.14 4.85
N ASP A 98 2.37 -0.21 6.03
CA ASP A 98 3.69 0.09 6.55
C ASP A 98 4.39 -1.20 6.95
N LEU A 99 5.37 -1.61 6.16
CA LEU A 99 6.17 -2.79 6.45
C LEU A 99 7.20 -2.50 7.53
N ARG A 100 7.12 -3.22 8.64
CA ARG A 100 8.04 -3.14 9.79
C ARG A 100 8.13 -1.77 10.46
N GLY A 101 7.18 -0.85 10.23
CA GLY A 101 7.22 0.49 10.81
C GLY A 101 8.25 1.41 10.16
N MET A 102 8.67 1.14 8.93
CA MET A 102 9.58 2.01 8.18
C MET A 102 8.89 3.17 7.49
N GLY A 103 7.56 3.20 7.55
CA GLY A 103 6.68 4.18 6.93
C GLY A 103 6.16 3.74 5.56
N PRO A 104 4.92 4.12 5.19
CA PRO A 104 4.27 3.70 3.95
C PRO A 104 5.03 4.09 2.67
N GLU A 105 5.73 5.22 2.70
CA GLU A 105 6.56 5.67 1.57
C GLU A 105 7.76 4.72 1.28
N ASN A 106 8.06 3.80 2.19
CA ASN A 106 9.11 2.79 2.08
C ASN A 106 8.53 1.39 1.76
N THR A 107 7.25 1.31 1.46
CA THR A 107 6.57 0.09 0.99
C THR A 107 6.24 0.24 -0.48
N LEU A 108 6.85 -0.57 -1.33
CA LEU A 108 6.58 -0.60 -2.76
C LEU A 108 5.39 -1.53 -3.04
N ILE A 109 4.39 -1.03 -3.76
CA ILE A 109 3.24 -1.82 -4.20
C ILE A 109 3.37 -2.10 -5.70
N LEU A 110 3.22 -3.37 -6.06
CA LEU A 110 3.22 -3.84 -7.45
C LEU A 110 1.93 -4.58 -7.76
N VAL A 111 1.50 -4.52 -9.02
CA VAL A 111 0.48 -5.41 -9.60
C VAL A 111 1.08 -6.12 -10.81
N ASP A 112 1.16 -7.44 -10.76
CA ASP A 112 1.82 -8.27 -11.77
C ASP A 112 3.24 -7.79 -12.09
N GLY A 113 3.99 -7.37 -11.08
CA GLY A 113 5.35 -6.84 -11.20
C GLY A 113 5.45 -5.38 -11.66
N LYS A 114 4.35 -4.74 -12.04
CA LYS A 114 4.31 -3.33 -12.47
C LYS A 114 4.11 -2.41 -11.26
N ARG A 115 4.92 -1.34 -11.16
CA ARG A 115 4.80 -0.35 -10.08
C ARG A 115 3.47 0.37 -10.13
N ILE A 116 2.85 0.57 -8.97
CA ILE A 116 1.73 1.48 -8.78
C ILE A 116 2.26 2.75 -8.14
N GLY A 117 1.99 3.88 -8.76
CA GLY A 117 2.42 5.19 -8.28
C GLY A 117 1.25 6.17 -8.08
N ALA A 118 0.01 5.70 -7.98
CA ALA A 118 -1.16 6.58 -7.93
C ALA A 118 -1.11 7.54 -6.73
N ARG A 119 -0.57 7.11 -5.59
CA ARG A 119 -0.34 7.98 -4.42
C ARG A 119 0.58 9.15 -4.70
N ASP A 120 1.49 9.05 -5.68
CA ASP A 120 2.42 10.12 -6.03
C ASP A 120 1.73 11.32 -6.70
N ALA A 121 0.48 11.17 -7.12
CA ALA A 121 -0.38 12.28 -7.53
C ALA A 121 -0.98 13.07 -6.36
N VAL A 122 -0.75 12.65 -5.09
CA VAL A 122 -1.19 13.33 -3.88
C VAL A 122 -0.02 14.10 -3.27
N ARG A 123 -0.23 15.38 -2.96
CA ARG A 123 0.83 16.23 -2.38
C ARG A 123 1.36 15.64 -1.07
N MET A 124 2.63 15.89 -0.79
CA MET A 124 3.26 15.56 0.47
C MET A 124 2.94 16.60 1.51
N GLY A 125 2.41 16.19 2.65
CA GLY A 125 2.24 17.04 3.83
C GLY A 125 3.58 17.28 4.56
N ARG A 126 3.61 18.23 5.50
CA ARG A 126 4.84 18.60 6.23
C ARG A 126 5.39 17.46 7.08
N SER A 127 4.54 16.66 7.67
CA SER A 127 4.95 15.49 8.47
C SER A 127 5.47 14.31 7.66
N GLY A 128 5.56 14.46 6.34
CA GLY A 128 5.98 13.37 5.44
C GLY A 128 4.85 12.43 5.05
N GLU A 129 3.62 12.88 5.15
CA GLU A 129 2.40 12.13 4.91
C GLU A 129 1.70 12.56 3.64
N ARG A 130 0.87 11.67 3.12
CA ARG A 130 -0.07 11.96 2.04
C ARG A 130 -1.48 11.61 2.47
N ASN A 131 -2.44 12.49 2.28
CA ASN A 131 -3.84 12.21 2.57
C ASN A 131 -4.43 11.33 1.46
N THR A 132 -4.16 10.04 1.52
CA THR A 132 -4.64 9.02 0.60
C THR A 132 -4.64 7.65 1.26
N ARG A 133 -5.50 6.75 0.80
CA ARG A 133 -5.55 5.34 1.24
C ARG A 133 -4.40 4.47 0.71
N GLY A 134 -3.48 5.06 -0.07
CA GLY A 134 -2.40 4.31 -0.71
C GLY A 134 -2.84 3.60 -1.99
N ASP A 135 -2.10 2.57 -2.36
CA ASP A 135 -2.20 1.93 -3.67
C ASP A 135 -2.78 0.50 -3.61
N THR A 136 -3.53 0.15 -2.56
CA THR A 136 -4.05 -1.21 -2.34
C THR A 136 -5.48 -1.45 -2.84
N ASN A 137 -6.17 -0.40 -3.29
CA ASN A 137 -7.58 -0.45 -3.66
C ASN A 137 -7.85 -0.59 -5.17
N TRP A 138 -6.83 -0.90 -5.95
CA TRP A 138 -6.92 -0.94 -7.42
C TRP A 138 -7.21 -2.33 -8.00
N VAL A 139 -7.16 -3.37 -7.17
CA VAL A 139 -7.45 -4.76 -7.58
C VAL A 139 -8.45 -5.37 -6.62
N PRO A 140 -9.62 -5.79 -7.09
CA PRO A 140 -10.59 -6.50 -6.24
C PRO A 140 -10.02 -7.82 -5.74
N ALA A 141 -10.34 -8.18 -4.50
CA ALA A 141 -9.81 -9.38 -3.84
C ALA A 141 -10.10 -10.67 -4.63
N GLU A 142 -11.25 -10.75 -5.31
CA GLU A 142 -11.68 -11.89 -6.11
C GLU A 142 -10.81 -12.14 -7.36
N MET A 143 -10.09 -11.10 -7.82
CA MET A 143 -9.22 -11.17 -8.99
C MET A 143 -7.78 -11.53 -8.64
N ILE A 144 -7.47 -11.63 -7.37
CA ILE A 144 -6.14 -11.94 -6.90
C ILE A 144 -5.93 -13.45 -6.93
N GLU A 145 -4.84 -13.87 -7.56
CA GLU A 145 -4.33 -15.25 -7.49
C GLU A 145 -3.53 -15.45 -6.21
N ARG A 146 -2.63 -14.50 -5.92
CA ARG A 146 -1.86 -14.46 -4.67
C ARG A 146 -1.29 -13.07 -4.41
N ILE A 147 -0.98 -12.80 -3.16
CA ILE A 147 -0.24 -11.62 -2.76
C ILE A 147 1.08 -12.09 -2.14
N GLU A 148 2.18 -11.56 -2.65
CA GLU A 148 3.52 -11.83 -2.15
C GLU A 148 4.01 -10.60 -1.38
N VAL A 149 4.44 -10.79 -0.13
CA VAL A 149 5.04 -9.74 0.69
C VAL A 149 6.51 -10.11 0.91
N LEU A 150 7.41 -9.30 0.35
CA LEU A 150 8.85 -9.46 0.47
C LEU A 150 9.37 -8.37 1.40
N ARG A 151 10.11 -8.75 2.43
CA ARG A 151 10.70 -7.85 3.42
C ARG A 151 12.22 -7.97 3.41
N GLY A 152 12.91 -6.94 3.93
CA GLY A 152 14.34 -6.97 4.13
C GLY A 152 15.19 -7.16 2.87
N PRO A 153 16.24 -7.99 2.91
CA PRO A 153 17.21 -8.12 1.82
C PRO A 153 16.61 -8.58 0.49
N ALA A 154 15.54 -9.36 0.50
CA ALA A 154 14.83 -9.81 -0.69
C ALA A 154 14.22 -8.67 -1.52
N ALA A 155 13.92 -7.54 -0.89
CA ALA A 155 13.29 -6.40 -1.54
C ALA A 155 14.30 -5.50 -2.29
N ALA A 156 15.61 -5.61 -2.03
CA ALA A 156 16.64 -4.70 -2.56
C ALA A 156 16.71 -4.67 -4.09
N ARG A 157 16.43 -5.78 -4.77
CA ARG A 157 16.43 -5.86 -6.24
C ARG A 157 15.33 -4.99 -6.90
N TYR A 158 14.28 -4.63 -6.17
CA TYR A 158 13.16 -3.84 -6.69
C TYR A 158 13.42 -2.33 -6.71
N GLY A 159 14.58 -1.89 -6.20
CA GLY A 159 15.02 -0.50 -6.27
C GLY A 159 14.29 0.46 -5.34
N SER A 160 14.06 1.68 -5.82
CA SER A 160 13.52 2.77 -5.01
C SER A 160 12.16 2.45 -4.38
N GLY A 161 12.00 2.80 -3.10
CA GLY A 161 10.76 2.63 -2.34
C GLY A 161 10.58 1.27 -1.68
N ALA A 162 11.51 0.33 -1.87
CA ALA A 162 11.46 -1.02 -1.32
C ALA A 162 12.26 -1.19 -0.01
N SER A 163 12.61 -0.10 0.68
CA SER A 163 13.43 -0.16 1.91
C SER A 163 12.75 -0.92 3.05
N GLY A 164 11.44 -0.80 3.22
CA GLY A 164 10.62 -1.60 4.14
C GLY A 164 10.22 -2.95 3.55
N GLY A 165 10.03 -2.99 2.25
CA GLY A 165 9.64 -4.19 1.52
C GLY A 165 8.78 -3.91 0.29
N VAL A 166 8.31 -5.01 -0.31
CA VAL A 166 7.49 -5.03 -1.51
C VAL A 166 6.22 -5.83 -1.25
N VAL A 167 5.09 -5.32 -1.69
CA VAL A 167 3.83 -6.07 -1.81
C VAL A 167 3.54 -6.24 -3.28
N ASN A 168 3.59 -7.46 -3.78
CA ASN A 168 3.31 -7.78 -5.17
C ASN A 168 1.98 -8.54 -5.27
N ILE A 169 0.99 -7.91 -5.89
CA ILE A 169 -0.35 -8.45 -6.09
C ILE A 169 -0.36 -9.13 -7.45
N ILE A 170 -0.48 -10.45 -7.46
CA ILE A 170 -0.56 -11.24 -8.69
C ILE A 170 -2.01 -11.50 -9.01
N THR A 171 -2.43 -11.11 -10.19
CA THR A 171 -3.81 -11.31 -10.66
C THR A 171 -3.98 -12.63 -11.38
N LYS A 172 -5.20 -13.20 -11.32
CA LYS A 172 -5.55 -14.45 -12.00
C LYS A 172 -5.29 -14.35 -13.50
N ARG A 173 -4.79 -15.42 -14.10
CA ARG A 173 -4.58 -15.55 -15.54
C ARG A 173 -5.84 -16.06 -16.26
N PRO A 174 -5.94 -15.90 -17.60
CA PRO A 174 -6.99 -16.52 -18.37
C PRO A 174 -7.01 -18.04 -18.17
N THR A 175 -8.21 -18.60 -18.09
CA THR A 175 -8.46 -20.03 -17.92
C THR A 175 -8.56 -20.74 -19.27
N GLY A 176 -8.31 -22.05 -19.30
CA GLY A 176 -8.47 -22.89 -20.51
C GLY A 176 -9.94 -23.03 -20.94
N ASP A 177 -10.88 -22.92 -19.98
CA ASP A 177 -12.31 -22.97 -20.23
C ASP A 177 -12.94 -21.59 -20.06
N LEU A 178 -14.07 -21.36 -20.75
CA LEU A 178 -14.87 -20.15 -20.53
C LEU A 178 -15.52 -20.23 -19.14
N THR A 179 -15.10 -19.33 -18.28
CA THR A 179 -15.60 -19.23 -16.90
C THR A 179 -16.05 -17.81 -16.62
N GLY A 180 -17.06 -17.67 -15.80
CA GLY A 180 -17.52 -16.39 -15.33
C GLY A 180 -17.99 -16.45 -13.90
N ALA A 181 -18.02 -15.30 -13.23
CA ALA A 181 -18.65 -15.20 -11.92
C ALA A 181 -19.18 -13.79 -11.64
N VAL A 182 -20.21 -13.77 -10.80
CA VAL A 182 -20.76 -12.58 -10.15
C VAL A 182 -20.51 -12.73 -8.66
N ASP A 183 -19.87 -11.74 -8.05
CA ASP A 183 -19.57 -11.67 -6.64
C ASP A 183 -20.37 -10.52 -6.01
N LEU A 184 -21.20 -10.83 -5.01
CA LEU A 184 -21.96 -9.85 -4.23
C LEU A 184 -21.46 -9.86 -2.79
N TYR A 185 -21.34 -8.69 -2.20
CA TYR A 185 -20.93 -8.52 -0.81
C TYR A 185 -21.64 -7.35 -0.17
N GLY A 186 -22.05 -7.52 1.08
CA GLY A 186 -22.59 -6.48 1.93
C GLY A 186 -22.12 -6.63 3.38
N LEU A 187 -21.85 -5.49 4.02
CA LEU A 187 -21.48 -5.39 5.44
C LEU A 187 -22.34 -4.34 6.11
N VAL A 188 -22.95 -4.72 7.23
CA VAL A 188 -23.79 -3.84 8.06
C VAL A 188 -23.18 -3.75 9.46
N PRO A 189 -22.73 -2.57 9.90
CA PRO A 189 -22.29 -2.34 11.26
C PRO A 189 -23.45 -2.49 12.27
N GLU A 190 -23.15 -2.93 13.48
CA GLU A 190 -24.13 -2.94 14.57
C GLU A 190 -24.46 -1.52 15.05
N HIS A 191 -23.46 -0.63 14.99
CA HIS A 191 -23.61 0.77 15.36
C HIS A 191 -23.93 1.62 14.13
N SER A 192 -25.11 2.26 14.13
CA SER A 192 -25.58 3.09 13.01
C SER A 192 -24.73 4.32 12.71
N ALA A 193 -23.82 4.70 13.64
CA ALA A 193 -22.87 5.78 13.44
C ALA A 193 -21.64 5.35 12.62
N GLU A 194 -21.48 4.07 12.34
CA GLU A 194 -20.38 3.52 11.53
C GLU A 194 -20.85 3.20 10.12
N GLY A 195 -19.99 3.44 9.12
CA GLY A 195 -20.32 3.24 7.72
C GLY A 195 -20.33 1.77 7.30
N GLY A 196 -21.39 1.36 6.60
CA GLY A 196 -21.52 0.05 5.96
C GLY A 196 -20.73 -0.07 4.66
N SER A 197 -20.74 -1.26 4.06
CA SER A 197 -20.03 -1.49 2.78
C SER A 197 -20.84 -2.42 1.87
N GLU A 198 -20.74 -2.17 0.57
CA GLU A 198 -21.34 -3.00 -0.47
C GLU A 198 -20.39 -3.17 -1.66
N ARG A 199 -20.50 -4.27 -2.38
CA ARG A 199 -19.71 -4.55 -3.59
C ARG A 199 -20.43 -5.48 -4.55
N VAL A 200 -20.25 -5.18 -5.84
CA VAL A 200 -20.61 -6.06 -6.96
C VAL A 200 -19.38 -6.24 -7.84
N GLY A 201 -18.94 -7.48 -7.98
CA GLY A 201 -17.84 -7.89 -8.85
C GLY A 201 -18.35 -8.74 -10.01
N LEU A 202 -17.76 -8.55 -11.19
CA LEU A 202 -18.01 -9.35 -12.39
C LEU A 202 -16.69 -9.82 -12.93
N GLN A 203 -16.59 -11.09 -13.31
CA GLN A 203 -15.41 -11.64 -13.96
C GLN A 203 -15.81 -12.58 -15.08
N LEU A 204 -15.05 -12.54 -16.17
CA LEU A 204 -15.19 -13.43 -17.32
C LEU A 204 -13.79 -13.74 -17.85
N SER A 205 -13.52 -15.01 -18.11
CA SER A 205 -12.22 -15.46 -18.57
C SER A 205 -12.39 -16.73 -19.42
N GLY A 206 -11.55 -16.91 -20.44
CA GLY A 206 -11.55 -18.10 -21.24
C GLY A 206 -10.82 -17.96 -22.56
N PRO A 207 -10.81 -19.02 -23.38
CA PRO A 207 -10.23 -19.00 -24.71
C PRO A 207 -11.13 -18.23 -25.70
N MET A 208 -10.52 -17.52 -26.63
CA MET A 208 -11.17 -16.97 -27.83
C MET A 208 -10.86 -17.83 -29.06
N THR A 209 -9.64 -18.36 -29.13
CA THR A 209 -9.14 -19.33 -30.13
C THR A 209 -8.14 -20.24 -29.43
N ASP A 210 -7.55 -21.21 -30.15
CA ASP A 210 -6.52 -22.11 -29.62
C ASP A 210 -5.27 -21.38 -29.13
N THR A 211 -5.01 -20.15 -29.58
CA THR A 211 -3.82 -19.38 -29.22
C THR A 211 -4.14 -18.06 -28.54
N LEU A 212 -5.41 -17.69 -28.43
CA LEU A 212 -5.83 -16.41 -27.89
C LEU A 212 -6.82 -16.63 -26.77
N SER A 213 -6.51 -16.11 -25.59
CA SER A 213 -7.38 -16.16 -24.41
C SER A 213 -7.52 -14.76 -23.78
N PHE A 214 -8.56 -14.59 -22.98
CA PHE A 214 -8.87 -13.29 -22.37
C PHE A 214 -9.29 -13.43 -20.91
N ARG A 215 -9.14 -12.34 -20.19
CA ARG A 215 -9.73 -12.11 -18.88
C ARG A 215 -10.28 -10.68 -18.83
N LEU A 216 -11.51 -10.56 -18.38
CA LEU A 216 -12.18 -9.29 -18.11
C LEU A 216 -12.71 -9.29 -16.69
N TYR A 217 -12.52 -8.23 -15.95
CA TYR A 217 -13.23 -8.02 -14.70
C TYR A 217 -13.72 -6.58 -14.54
N GLY A 218 -14.81 -6.43 -13.79
CA GLY A 218 -15.35 -5.17 -13.35
C GLY A 218 -15.73 -5.23 -11.89
N ASN A 219 -15.58 -4.12 -11.19
CA ASN A 219 -15.90 -4.00 -9.77
C ASN A 219 -16.54 -2.65 -9.48
N LEU A 220 -17.62 -2.67 -8.71
CA LEU A 220 -18.25 -1.49 -8.14
C LEU A 220 -18.34 -1.71 -6.64
N ASN A 221 -17.76 -0.81 -5.85
CA ASN A 221 -17.91 -0.89 -4.40
C ASN A 221 -18.16 0.48 -3.79
N LYS A 222 -18.89 0.47 -2.67
CA LYS A 222 -19.14 1.63 -1.82
C LYS A 222 -18.84 1.24 -0.39
N THR A 223 -18.23 2.14 0.34
CA THR A 223 -18.18 2.15 1.81
C THR A 223 -18.70 3.50 2.24
N ASP A 224 -19.68 3.52 3.13
CA ASP A 224 -20.25 4.76 3.65
C ASP A 224 -19.27 5.43 4.62
N ALA A 225 -19.37 6.75 4.75
CA ALA A 225 -18.65 7.49 5.77
C ALA A 225 -19.23 7.21 7.16
N ASP A 226 -18.39 7.30 8.19
CA ASP A 226 -18.86 7.31 9.57
C ASP A 226 -19.61 8.62 9.87
N SER A 227 -20.51 8.61 10.87
CA SER A 227 -21.20 9.80 11.34
C SER A 227 -20.22 10.86 11.80
N LEU A 228 -20.54 12.13 11.52
CA LEU A 228 -19.68 13.28 11.81
C LEU A 228 -19.32 13.44 13.28
N ASP A 229 -20.19 12.99 14.16
CA ASP A 229 -20.05 13.12 15.61
C ASP A 229 -19.56 11.85 16.31
N LEU A 230 -19.16 10.82 15.53
CA LEU A 230 -18.71 9.51 16.04
C LEU A 230 -17.68 9.63 17.18
N ASN A 231 -16.74 10.56 17.07
CA ASN A 231 -15.66 10.74 18.03
C ASN A 231 -15.93 11.85 19.08
N ARG A 232 -17.06 12.55 19.02
CA ARG A 232 -17.34 13.74 19.84
C ARG A 232 -17.15 13.50 21.34
N GLN A 233 -17.69 12.41 21.85
CA GLN A 233 -17.65 12.10 23.29
C GLN A 233 -16.26 11.65 23.80
N TYR A 234 -15.34 11.34 22.89
CA TYR A 234 -13.99 10.88 23.20
C TYR A 234 -12.92 11.97 22.99
N ALA A 235 -13.31 13.12 22.45
CA ALA A 235 -12.38 14.22 22.20
C ALA A 235 -11.76 14.71 23.51
N THR A 236 -10.44 14.81 23.55
CA THR A 236 -9.67 15.30 24.72
C THR A 236 -10.07 16.71 25.14
N ASN A 237 -10.52 17.53 24.19
CA ASN A 237 -11.06 18.85 24.45
C ASN A 237 -12.49 18.94 23.92
N PRO A 238 -13.52 18.93 24.80
CA PRO A 238 -14.91 18.96 24.39
C PRO A 238 -15.33 20.27 23.68
N ASN A 239 -14.54 21.32 23.81
CA ASN A 239 -14.76 22.62 23.15
C ASN A 239 -14.05 22.72 21.79
N ALA A 240 -13.18 21.77 21.46
CA ALA A 240 -12.55 21.69 20.15
C ALA A 240 -13.48 21.06 19.13
N VAL A 241 -13.15 21.24 17.85
CA VAL A 241 -13.79 20.49 16.76
C VAL A 241 -13.44 19.00 16.93
N PRO A 242 -14.43 18.10 17.10
CA PRO A 242 -14.13 16.68 17.26
C PRO A 242 -13.43 16.13 16.02
N PRO A 243 -12.53 15.15 16.18
CA PRO A 243 -11.91 14.49 15.03
C PRO A 243 -12.94 13.69 14.25
N ALA A 244 -12.81 13.68 12.92
CA ALA A 244 -13.69 12.93 12.05
C ALA A 244 -13.55 11.41 12.21
N GLY A 245 -14.62 10.68 11.86
CA GLY A 245 -14.59 9.25 11.60
C GLY A 245 -13.91 8.91 10.28
N ARG A 246 -14.18 7.71 9.77
CA ARG A 246 -13.63 7.27 8.47
C ARG A 246 -14.39 7.92 7.33
N GLU A 247 -13.67 8.36 6.31
CA GLU A 247 -14.26 8.80 5.05
C GLU A 247 -14.91 7.63 4.32
N GLY A 248 -16.00 7.90 3.62
CA GLY A 248 -16.58 6.94 2.70
C GLY A 248 -15.81 6.86 1.38
N VAL A 249 -16.07 5.81 0.61
CA VAL A 249 -15.37 5.53 -0.66
C VAL A 249 -16.34 4.97 -1.67
N LYS A 250 -16.24 5.45 -2.92
CA LYS A 250 -16.92 4.87 -4.08
C LYS A 250 -15.86 4.50 -5.13
N ASN A 251 -15.67 3.21 -5.40
CA ASN A 251 -14.71 2.73 -6.40
C ASN A 251 -15.44 2.09 -7.59
N ARG A 252 -14.82 2.23 -8.76
CA ARG A 252 -15.24 1.59 -10.01
C ARG A 252 -14.01 1.19 -10.76
N ASP A 253 -13.90 -0.11 -11.09
CA ASP A 253 -12.73 -0.68 -11.73
C ASP A 253 -13.16 -1.56 -12.89
N VAL A 254 -12.43 -1.45 -13.99
CA VAL A 254 -12.53 -2.37 -15.14
C VAL A 254 -11.12 -2.67 -15.61
N ASN A 255 -10.81 -3.93 -15.81
CA ASN A 255 -9.54 -4.37 -16.37
C ASN A 255 -9.76 -5.50 -17.37
N ALA A 256 -9.04 -5.44 -18.48
CA ALA A 256 -9.01 -6.46 -19.50
C ALA A 256 -7.57 -6.91 -19.76
N LEU A 257 -7.39 -8.21 -19.93
CA LEU A 257 -6.14 -8.82 -20.35
C LEU A 257 -6.44 -9.73 -21.53
N LEU A 258 -5.67 -9.58 -22.60
CA LEU A 258 -5.63 -10.45 -23.75
C LEU A 258 -4.28 -11.16 -23.76
N ARG A 259 -4.28 -12.47 -23.76
CA ARG A 259 -3.08 -13.32 -23.83
C ARG A 259 -3.04 -13.99 -25.20
N TRP A 260 -1.91 -13.84 -25.86
CA TRP A 260 -1.62 -14.49 -27.14
C TRP A 260 -0.44 -15.43 -27.00
N ASP A 261 -0.71 -16.72 -27.04
CA ASP A 261 0.28 -17.78 -27.07
C ASP A 261 0.77 -17.95 -28.52
N ILE A 262 1.81 -17.18 -28.90
CA ILE A 262 2.39 -17.15 -30.26
C ILE A 262 2.94 -18.53 -30.59
N THR A 263 3.60 -19.18 -29.64
CA THR A 263 4.06 -20.56 -29.65
C THR A 263 3.91 -21.14 -28.26
N ALA A 264 4.19 -22.43 -28.07
CA ALA A 264 4.26 -23.05 -26.75
C ALA A 264 5.30 -22.37 -25.82
N ASP A 265 6.28 -21.65 -26.35
CA ASP A 265 7.37 -21.02 -25.61
C ASP A 265 7.36 -19.49 -25.64
N GLN A 266 6.40 -18.87 -26.33
CA GLN A 266 6.35 -17.41 -26.52
C GLN A 266 4.95 -16.88 -26.30
N VAL A 267 4.80 -16.00 -25.33
CA VAL A 267 3.52 -15.41 -24.96
C VAL A 267 3.62 -13.88 -24.99
N VAL A 268 2.61 -13.22 -25.53
CA VAL A 268 2.43 -11.78 -25.41
C VAL A 268 1.11 -11.49 -24.71
N GLU A 269 1.17 -10.65 -23.69
CA GLU A 269 0.00 -10.21 -22.91
C GLU A 269 -0.23 -8.71 -23.18
N PHE A 270 -1.47 -8.34 -23.51
CA PHE A 270 -1.93 -6.96 -23.63
C PHE A 270 -2.90 -6.68 -22.49
N GLU A 271 -2.63 -5.65 -21.70
CA GLU A 271 -3.46 -5.29 -20.56
C GLU A 271 -3.91 -3.83 -20.66
N ALA A 272 -5.17 -3.58 -20.33
CA ALA A 272 -5.73 -2.25 -20.21
C ALA A 272 -6.67 -2.19 -19.01
N GLY A 273 -6.58 -1.10 -18.26
CA GLY A 273 -7.40 -0.90 -17.06
C GLY A 273 -7.82 0.55 -16.88
N THR A 274 -9.00 0.74 -16.33
CA THR A 274 -9.50 2.03 -15.86
C THR A 274 -10.12 1.88 -14.49
N SER A 275 -9.74 2.76 -13.58
CA SER A 275 -10.22 2.76 -12.20
C SER A 275 -10.56 4.17 -11.76
N ARG A 276 -11.57 4.29 -10.92
CA ARG A 276 -11.96 5.54 -10.28
C ARG A 276 -12.20 5.31 -8.80
N GLN A 277 -11.55 6.08 -7.97
CA GLN A 277 -11.77 6.15 -6.53
C GLN A 277 -12.30 7.52 -6.17
N GLY A 278 -13.45 7.58 -5.48
CA GLY A 278 -14.03 8.81 -4.96
C GLY A 278 -14.11 8.74 -3.43
N ASN A 279 -13.63 9.78 -2.74
CA ASN A 279 -13.75 9.89 -1.29
C ASN A 279 -15.00 10.70 -0.94
N ILE A 280 -15.87 10.12 -0.11
CA ILE A 280 -17.04 10.77 0.48
C ILE A 280 -16.55 11.53 1.69
N TYR A 281 -16.87 12.82 1.73
CA TYR A 281 -16.34 13.72 2.75
C TYR A 281 -16.80 13.34 4.18
N ALA A 282 -15.84 13.31 5.09
CA ALA A 282 -16.03 13.21 6.54
C ALA A 282 -14.88 13.95 7.25
N GLY A 283 -14.68 15.23 6.91
CA GLY A 283 -13.55 16.01 7.48
C GLY A 283 -13.81 16.49 8.89
N ASP A 284 -12.75 16.71 9.66
CA ASP A 284 -12.79 17.14 11.06
C ASP A 284 -13.64 18.41 11.29
N ARG A 285 -13.73 19.29 10.30
CA ARG A 285 -14.52 20.51 10.40
C ARG A 285 -16.00 20.39 10.05
N ALA A 286 -16.45 19.26 9.57
CA ALA A 286 -17.86 19.04 9.21
C ALA A 286 -18.81 19.22 10.38
N VAL A 287 -18.36 18.98 11.60
CA VAL A 287 -19.15 19.12 12.86
C VAL A 287 -19.10 20.52 13.45
N SER A 288 -18.32 21.43 12.88
CA SER A 288 -18.22 22.80 13.36
C SER A 288 -19.53 23.55 13.13
N THR A 289 -20.19 24.00 14.19
CA THR A 289 -21.43 24.77 14.12
C THR A 289 -21.28 26.13 13.41
N THR A 290 -20.09 26.57 13.16
CA THR A 290 -19.77 27.77 12.38
C THR A 290 -19.55 27.48 10.90
N GLY A 291 -20.01 26.37 10.43
CA GLY A 291 -20.30 25.78 9.11
C GLY A 291 -19.58 26.28 7.87
N THR A 292 -19.06 27.45 7.83
CA THR A 292 -18.43 28.00 6.64
C THR A 292 -16.94 28.19 6.82
N SER A 293 -16.17 27.25 6.31
CA SER A 293 -14.78 27.54 5.97
C SER A 293 -14.79 28.20 4.58
N THR A 294 -14.49 29.49 4.52
CA THR A 294 -14.40 30.23 3.24
C THR A 294 -15.60 30.11 2.30
N GLY A 295 -16.84 30.08 2.86
CA GLY A 295 -18.08 30.03 2.07
C GLY A 295 -18.56 28.61 1.71
N VAL A 296 -17.94 27.57 2.24
CA VAL A 296 -18.37 26.17 2.03
C VAL A 296 -19.07 25.66 3.28
N ASP A 297 -20.29 25.18 3.13
CA ASP A 297 -21.01 24.45 4.18
C ASP A 297 -20.50 23.02 4.23
N LEU A 298 -19.61 22.75 5.18
CA LEU A 298 -18.95 21.45 5.31
C LEU A 298 -19.89 20.36 5.86
N ALA A 299 -20.87 20.76 6.68
CA ALA A 299 -21.87 19.82 7.19
C ALA A 299 -22.79 19.34 6.05
N ALA A 300 -23.25 20.27 5.21
CA ALA A 300 -24.05 19.92 4.04
C ALA A 300 -23.31 19.04 3.02
N LEU A 301 -22.00 19.21 2.86
CA LEU A 301 -21.20 18.31 2.03
C LEU A 301 -21.19 16.88 2.58
N ALA A 302 -21.04 16.72 3.88
CA ALA A 302 -21.00 15.42 4.53
C ALA A 302 -22.39 14.77 4.56
N GLU A 303 -23.44 15.48 4.92
CA GLU A 303 -24.82 15.01 4.90
C GLU A 303 -25.29 14.61 3.49
N GLY A 304 -24.81 15.33 2.47
CA GLY A 304 -25.08 15.04 1.06
C GLY A 304 -24.20 13.93 0.47
N GLU A 305 -23.39 13.24 1.25
CA GLU A 305 -22.42 12.25 0.77
C GLU A 305 -21.54 12.78 -0.40
N ALA A 306 -21.15 14.03 -0.33
CA ALA A 306 -20.42 14.68 -1.41
C ALA A 306 -19.02 14.09 -1.55
N GLU A 307 -18.65 13.76 -2.78
CA GLU A 307 -17.28 13.39 -3.10
C GLU A 307 -16.42 14.64 -3.22
N THR A 308 -15.41 14.77 -2.40
CA THR A 308 -14.49 15.91 -2.37
C THR A 308 -13.12 15.61 -2.98
N ASN A 309 -12.86 14.32 -3.24
CA ASN A 309 -11.69 13.85 -3.96
C ASN A 309 -12.11 12.75 -4.93
N ARG A 310 -11.58 12.79 -6.17
CA ARG A 310 -11.79 11.80 -7.22
C ARG A 310 -10.46 11.49 -7.90
N MET A 311 -9.99 10.28 -7.70
CA MET A 311 -8.77 9.80 -8.37
C MET A 311 -9.17 8.87 -9.52
N TYR A 312 -8.71 9.19 -10.73
CA TYR A 312 -8.86 8.37 -11.93
C TYR A 312 -7.50 7.79 -12.29
N ARG A 313 -7.46 6.50 -12.49
CA ARG A 313 -6.24 5.76 -12.86
C ARG A 313 -6.52 4.96 -14.13
N ASN A 314 -5.72 5.21 -15.19
CA ASN A 314 -5.76 4.44 -16.41
C ASN A 314 -4.41 3.77 -16.61
N THR A 315 -4.41 2.51 -16.99
CA THR A 315 -3.21 1.70 -17.19
C THR A 315 -3.25 1.00 -18.54
N GLY A 316 -2.08 0.79 -19.09
CA GLY A 316 -1.87 -0.06 -20.25
C GLY A 316 -0.53 -0.75 -20.14
N ALA A 317 -0.44 -2.01 -20.56
CA ALA A 317 0.81 -2.73 -20.57
C ALA A 317 0.87 -3.75 -21.71
N ILE A 318 2.09 -4.00 -22.18
CA ILE A 318 2.42 -5.11 -23.07
C ILE A 318 3.54 -5.88 -22.38
N THR A 319 3.35 -7.18 -22.17
CA THR A 319 4.35 -8.05 -21.58
C THR A 319 4.64 -9.21 -22.54
N HIS A 320 5.90 -9.38 -22.90
CA HIS A 320 6.38 -10.57 -23.58
C HIS A 320 7.04 -11.49 -22.57
N ARG A 321 6.74 -12.80 -22.65
CA ARG A 321 7.38 -13.88 -21.91
C ARG A 321 7.88 -14.91 -22.89
N GLY A 322 9.15 -15.29 -22.72
CA GLY A 322 9.78 -16.25 -23.63
C GLY A 322 10.57 -17.31 -22.88
N ARG A 323 10.55 -18.53 -23.43
CA ARG A 323 11.43 -19.62 -23.07
C ARG A 323 12.27 -19.99 -24.30
N TRP A 324 13.58 -20.04 -24.15
CA TRP A 324 14.56 -20.27 -25.21
C TRP A 324 15.46 -21.42 -24.78
N GLY A 325 14.94 -22.64 -24.83
CA GLY A 325 15.54 -23.78 -24.14
C GLY A 325 15.48 -23.58 -22.63
N ASP A 326 16.66 -23.57 -21.97
CA ASP A 326 16.77 -23.36 -20.53
C ASP A 326 16.78 -21.87 -20.13
N VAL A 327 16.78 -20.95 -21.08
CA VAL A 327 16.76 -19.52 -20.86
C VAL A 327 15.32 -19.03 -20.81
N THR A 328 14.99 -18.23 -19.79
CA THR A 328 13.69 -17.57 -19.68
C THR A 328 13.83 -16.07 -19.73
N SER A 329 12.86 -15.38 -20.32
CA SER A 329 12.87 -13.93 -20.41
C SER A 329 11.50 -13.33 -20.17
N ARG A 330 11.49 -12.11 -19.63
CA ARG A 330 10.29 -11.27 -19.52
C ARG A 330 10.66 -9.83 -19.85
N VAL A 331 9.87 -9.18 -20.69
CA VAL A 331 9.98 -7.75 -20.96
C VAL A 331 8.59 -7.13 -20.87
N THR A 332 8.47 -6.04 -20.14
CA THR A 332 7.21 -5.31 -19.93
C THR A 332 7.38 -3.84 -20.28
N ALA A 333 6.51 -3.32 -21.12
CA ALA A 333 6.32 -1.88 -21.32
C ALA A 333 4.95 -1.50 -20.75
N ALA A 334 4.91 -0.52 -19.85
CA ALA A 334 3.70 -0.11 -19.17
C ALA A 334 3.55 1.40 -19.08
N VAL A 335 2.31 1.87 -19.04
CA VAL A 335 1.94 3.26 -18.79
C VAL A 335 0.89 3.33 -17.70
N GLU A 336 1.04 4.28 -16.81
CA GLU A 336 0.06 4.64 -15.79
C GLU A 336 -0.24 6.13 -15.88
N ALA A 337 -1.52 6.46 -15.96
CA ALA A 337 -2.02 7.83 -16.07
C ALA A 337 -2.98 8.08 -14.91
N VAL A 338 -2.60 8.93 -13.96
CA VAL A 338 -3.41 9.29 -12.79
C VAL A 338 -3.83 10.74 -12.88
N ASN A 339 -5.12 10.99 -12.64
CA ASN A 339 -5.67 12.33 -12.44
C ASN A 339 -6.34 12.35 -11.07
N ASN A 340 -5.78 13.12 -10.13
CA ASN A 340 -6.33 13.32 -8.81
C ASN A 340 -7.01 14.69 -8.76
N SER A 341 -8.34 14.70 -8.89
CA SER A 341 -9.16 15.91 -8.81
C SER A 341 -9.76 16.04 -7.42
N ARG A 342 -9.57 17.20 -6.79
CA ARG A 342 -10.04 17.45 -5.43
C ARG A 342 -10.52 18.89 -5.27
N ILE A 343 -11.41 19.13 -4.32
CA ILE A 343 -11.69 20.48 -3.85
C ILE A 343 -10.39 21.00 -3.22
N ASN A 344 -10.07 22.27 -3.48
CA ASN A 344 -8.86 22.88 -2.99
C ASN A 344 -8.86 22.88 -1.47
N GLU A 345 -7.99 22.06 -0.92
CA GLU A 345 -7.81 21.96 0.53
C GLU A 345 -7.27 23.27 1.09
N GLY A 346 -7.66 23.57 2.31
CA GLY A 346 -7.13 24.68 3.07
C GLY A 346 -5.60 24.60 3.23
N LEU A 347 -5.05 25.68 3.72
CA LEU A 347 -3.63 25.77 3.99
C LEU A 347 -3.23 24.74 5.04
N ALA A 348 -2.03 24.22 4.92
CA ALA A 348 -1.48 23.25 5.85
C ALA A 348 -1.48 23.75 7.30
N GLY A 349 -1.65 22.83 8.24
CA GLY A 349 -1.82 23.14 9.66
C GLY A 349 -3.26 23.50 10.07
N GLY A 350 -4.20 23.45 9.13
CA GLY A 350 -5.63 23.35 9.45
C GLY A 350 -6.03 21.93 9.82
N PRO A 351 -7.18 21.75 10.45
CA PRO A 351 -7.76 20.42 10.67
C PRO A 351 -7.95 19.67 9.35
N GLU A 352 -7.91 18.36 9.42
CA GLU A 352 -8.18 17.46 8.28
C GLU A 352 -9.52 17.81 7.62
N GLY A 353 -9.56 17.82 6.29
CA GLY A 353 -10.76 18.10 5.50
C GLY A 353 -11.18 19.58 5.49
N SER A 354 -10.31 20.51 5.86
CA SER A 354 -10.59 21.94 5.67
C SER A 354 -10.41 22.33 4.21
N PHE A 355 -11.37 23.07 3.64
CA PHE A 355 -11.31 23.55 2.27
C PHE A 355 -11.05 25.07 2.19
N ASN A 356 -10.47 25.50 1.08
CA ASN A 356 -10.15 26.90 0.78
C ASN A 356 -11.04 27.46 -0.33
N GLY A 357 -12.32 27.09 -0.32
CA GLY A 357 -13.33 27.44 -1.33
C GLY A 357 -13.96 26.19 -1.95
N THR A 358 -14.73 26.39 -3.02
CA THR A 358 -15.43 25.34 -3.76
C THR A 358 -14.71 24.92 -5.04
N ASP A 359 -13.58 25.56 -5.36
CA ASP A 359 -12.84 25.29 -6.58
C ASP A 359 -12.16 23.94 -6.55
N TRP A 360 -12.19 23.25 -7.69
CA TRP A 360 -11.51 22.00 -7.90
C TRP A 360 -10.15 22.22 -8.59
N SER A 361 -9.16 21.46 -8.15
CA SER A 361 -7.87 21.34 -8.81
C SER A 361 -7.58 19.90 -9.17
N THR A 362 -6.74 19.71 -10.18
CA THR A 362 -6.36 18.38 -10.63
C THR A 362 -4.84 18.28 -10.75
N SER A 363 -4.26 17.41 -9.94
CA SER A 363 -2.90 16.94 -10.19
C SER A 363 -2.91 15.79 -11.19
N ARG A 364 -1.90 15.74 -12.06
CA ARG A 364 -1.76 14.73 -13.11
C ARG A 364 -0.40 14.09 -13.02
N LEU A 365 -0.41 12.77 -12.87
CA LEU A 365 0.81 11.94 -12.88
C LEU A 365 0.79 11.05 -14.13
N ARG A 366 1.95 10.92 -14.75
CA ARG A 366 2.18 10.01 -15.88
C ARG A 366 3.46 9.25 -15.60
N ASN A 367 3.35 7.93 -15.50
CA ASN A 367 4.48 7.02 -15.33
C ASN A 367 4.61 6.16 -16.59
N TYR A 368 5.81 6.10 -17.13
CA TYR A 368 6.18 5.20 -18.23
C TYR A 368 7.23 4.26 -17.68
N GLN A 369 6.99 2.97 -17.78
CA GLN A 369 7.88 1.92 -17.29
C GLN A 369 8.26 1.00 -18.45
N LEU A 370 9.55 0.68 -18.52
CA LEU A 370 10.08 -0.41 -19.34
C LEU A 370 11.02 -1.21 -18.47
N ASP A 371 10.70 -2.47 -18.27
CA ASP A 371 11.53 -3.38 -17.48
C ASP A 371 11.67 -4.72 -18.20
N GLY A 372 12.76 -5.42 -17.92
CA GLY A 372 12.99 -6.75 -18.43
C GLY A 372 13.98 -7.51 -17.60
N GLU A 373 13.88 -8.82 -17.69
CA GLU A 373 14.82 -9.75 -17.06
C GLU A 373 15.00 -11.00 -17.94
N VAL A 374 16.19 -11.58 -17.85
CA VAL A 374 16.54 -12.86 -18.44
C VAL A 374 17.20 -13.72 -17.38
N SER A 375 16.77 -14.98 -17.30
CA SER A 375 17.37 -15.97 -16.38
C SER A 375 17.85 -17.17 -17.16
N PHE A 376 19.05 -17.67 -16.81
CA PHE A 376 19.68 -18.79 -17.47
C PHE A 376 20.55 -19.60 -16.51
N PRO A 377 20.56 -20.92 -16.62
CA PRO A 377 21.44 -21.78 -15.83
C PRO A 377 22.84 -21.83 -16.41
N THR A 378 23.82 -22.01 -15.53
CA THR A 378 25.22 -22.31 -15.89
C THR A 378 25.85 -23.23 -14.86
N THR A 379 26.98 -23.83 -15.18
CA THR A 379 27.81 -24.56 -14.22
C THR A 379 29.18 -23.89 -14.14
N LEU A 380 29.50 -23.33 -12.98
CA LEU A 380 30.80 -22.67 -12.73
C LEU A 380 31.48 -23.33 -11.53
N GLY A 381 32.74 -23.77 -11.72
CA GLY A 381 33.51 -24.37 -10.65
C GLY A 381 32.90 -25.64 -10.05
N GLY A 382 32.01 -26.33 -10.80
CA GLY A 382 31.29 -27.50 -10.33
C GLY A 382 29.99 -27.19 -9.54
N ALA A 383 29.66 -25.93 -9.38
CA ALA A 383 28.40 -25.48 -8.80
C ALA A 383 27.38 -25.15 -9.91
N GLU A 384 26.12 -25.51 -9.69
CA GLU A 384 25.01 -25.04 -10.53
C GLU A 384 24.68 -23.60 -10.16
N ASN A 385 24.46 -22.77 -11.16
CA ASN A 385 24.12 -21.35 -11.01
C ASN A 385 22.89 -21.03 -11.85
N ILE A 386 22.02 -20.17 -11.31
CA ILE A 386 20.94 -19.56 -12.07
C ILE A 386 21.15 -18.05 -12.02
N TRP A 387 21.66 -17.50 -13.12
CA TRP A 387 21.84 -16.07 -13.31
C TRP A 387 20.52 -15.39 -13.65
N THR A 388 20.32 -14.22 -13.09
CA THR A 388 19.25 -13.29 -13.50
C THR A 388 19.87 -11.94 -13.78
N LEU A 389 19.72 -11.46 -15.01
CA LEU A 389 20.11 -10.12 -15.43
C LEU A 389 18.86 -9.33 -15.73
N GLY A 390 18.79 -8.09 -15.29
CA GLY A 390 17.62 -7.28 -15.56
C GLY A 390 17.93 -5.80 -15.71
N PHE A 391 16.97 -5.08 -16.29
CA PHE A 391 16.98 -3.64 -16.44
C PHE A 391 15.63 -3.03 -16.10
N GLU A 392 15.63 -1.75 -15.74
CA GLU A 392 14.43 -0.95 -15.49
C GLU A 392 14.65 0.47 -16.00
N TYR A 393 13.65 1.02 -16.69
CA TYR A 393 13.56 2.43 -16.99
C TYR A 393 12.19 2.94 -16.51
N LEU A 394 12.21 4.01 -15.73
CA LEU A 394 11.01 4.68 -15.20
C LEU A 394 11.11 6.18 -15.50
N ASP A 395 10.08 6.74 -16.14
CA ASP A 395 9.92 8.19 -16.36
C ASP A 395 8.61 8.63 -15.70
N SER A 396 8.73 9.43 -14.64
CA SER A 396 7.62 9.93 -13.84
C SER A 396 7.45 11.44 -14.07
N ARG A 397 6.25 11.87 -14.46
CA ARG A 397 5.92 13.27 -14.77
C ARG A 397 4.70 13.71 -13.99
N LEU A 398 4.88 14.69 -13.11
CA LEU A 398 3.83 15.27 -12.28
C LEU A 398 3.51 16.69 -12.73
N THR A 399 2.22 17.01 -12.79
CA THR A 399 1.73 18.38 -12.94
C THR A 399 0.70 18.63 -11.84
N ASP A 400 1.02 19.53 -10.91
CA ASP A 400 0.13 19.98 -9.83
C ASP A 400 0.14 21.51 -9.76
N PRO A 401 -0.70 22.18 -10.55
CA PRO A 401 -0.69 23.65 -10.62
C PRO A 401 -1.13 24.31 -9.32
N TYR A 402 -1.91 23.63 -8.49
CA TYR A 402 -2.38 24.19 -7.23
C TYR A 402 -1.33 24.09 -6.11
N SER A 403 -0.83 22.89 -5.81
CA SER A 403 0.10 22.70 -4.69
C SER A 403 1.48 23.32 -4.95
N MET A 404 1.94 23.28 -6.20
CA MET A 404 3.24 23.84 -6.57
C MET A 404 3.22 25.35 -6.83
N SER A 405 2.05 25.93 -7.01
CA SER A 405 1.89 27.37 -7.27
C SER A 405 1.30 28.14 -6.09
N GLN A 406 1.30 27.58 -4.89
CA GLN A 406 0.79 28.29 -3.71
C GLN A 406 1.53 29.64 -3.55
N SER A 407 0.78 30.73 -3.65
CA SER A 407 1.33 32.06 -3.46
C SER A 407 1.57 32.30 -1.97
N SER A 408 2.60 33.03 -1.64
CA SER A 408 2.76 33.64 -0.33
C SER A 408 1.78 34.83 -0.18
N SER A 409 0.48 34.54 -0.10
CA SER A 409 -0.54 35.59 0.10
C SER A 409 -0.37 36.34 1.43
N SER A 410 0.38 35.76 2.35
CA SER A 410 0.80 36.39 3.60
C SER A 410 2.32 36.47 3.59
N GLY A 411 2.90 37.66 3.56
CA GLY A 411 4.34 37.83 3.66
C GLY A 411 5.05 38.45 2.45
N GLY A 412 4.32 38.91 1.47
CA GLY A 412 4.87 39.76 0.39
C GLY A 412 5.79 39.06 -0.62
N GLY A 413 5.84 37.75 -0.62
CA GLY A 413 6.67 36.97 -1.54
C GLY A 413 7.79 36.20 -0.84
N ILE A 414 8.31 35.18 -1.52
CA ILE A 414 9.43 34.38 -1.02
C ILE A 414 10.68 34.70 -1.84
N PRO A 415 11.75 35.21 -1.20
CA PRO A 415 12.98 35.54 -1.89
C PRO A 415 13.55 34.34 -2.64
N GLY A 416 13.97 34.53 -3.91
CA GLY A 416 14.53 33.49 -4.75
C GLY A 416 13.53 32.50 -5.33
N LEU A 417 12.23 32.73 -5.13
CA LEU A 417 11.18 31.98 -5.79
C LEU A 417 10.60 32.84 -6.91
N SER A 418 10.74 32.39 -8.17
CA SER A 418 10.25 33.17 -9.31
C SER A 418 8.73 33.34 -9.29
N ALA A 419 8.25 34.51 -9.71
CA ALA A 419 6.81 34.77 -9.84
C ALA A 419 6.16 33.89 -10.92
N ASP A 420 6.95 33.35 -11.82
CA ASP A 420 6.56 32.45 -12.90
C ASP A 420 6.43 30.98 -12.48
N ARG A 421 5.84 30.74 -11.35
CA ARG A 421 5.46 29.38 -10.92
C ARG A 421 4.37 28.76 -11.79
N ALA A 422 4.12 29.32 -12.94
CA ALA A 422 3.08 28.87 -13.90
C ALA A 422 3.19 27.41 -14.27
N ARG A 423 4.16 26.71 -13.68
CA ARG A 423 4.46 25.40 -14.28
C ARG A 423 4.03 24.23 -13.46
N GLY A 424 3.98 24.31 -12.16
CA GLY A 424 3.51 23.21 -11.31
C GLY A 424 3.94 21.84 -11.79
N LYS A 425 5.13 21.73 -12.41
CA LYS A 425 5.61 20.51 -13.06
C LYS A 425 6.87 20.03 -12.38
N ALA A 426 6.94 18.72 -12.23
CA ALA A 426 8.15 18.02 -11.79
C ALA A 426 8.26 16.71 -12.55
N ASP A 427 9.47 16.30 -12.87
CA ASP A 427 9.74 15.02 -13.49
C ASP A 427 11.01 14.40 -12.91
N ALA A 428 11.08 13.08 -13.02
CA ALA A 428 12.25 12.31 -12.66
C ALA A 428 12.34 11.07 -13.52
N GLN A 429 13.56 10.72 -13.90
CA GLN A 429 13.88 9.51 -14.65
C GLN A 429 14.81 8.63 -13.82
N THR A 430 14.54 7.34 -13.84
CA THR A 430 15.41 6.31 -13.25
C THR A 430 15.75 5.29 -14.31
N THR A 431 17.05 5.00 -14.46
CA THR A 431 17.54 3.87 -15.26
C THR A 431 18.29 2.95 -14.33
N ALA A 432 18.01 1.65 -14.38
CA ALA A 432 18.70 0.68 -13.54
C ALA A 432 19.06 -0.58 -14.30
N VAL A 433 20.11 -1.22 -13.83
CA VAL A 433 20.51 -2.59 -14.22
C VAL A 433 20.79 -3.38 -12.95
N PHE A 434 20.50 -4.67 -12.99
CA PHE A 434 20.79 -5.55 -11.87
C PHE A 434 21.24 -6.93 -12.33
N VAL A 435 21.98 -7.59 -11.45
CA VAL A 435 22.43 -8.98 -11.61
C VAL A 435 22.26 -9.72 -10.30
N GLU A 436 21.78 -10.95 -10.37
CA GLU A 436 21.72 -11.90 -9.26
C GLU A 436 22.21 -13.26 -9.76
N ASP A 437 22.86 -14.02 -8.87
CA ASP A 437 23.28 -15.39 -9.13
C ASP A 437 22.81 -16.29 -7.98
N ASN A 438 21.96 -17.27 -8.27
CA ASN A 438 21.60 -18.31 -7.32
C ASN A 438 22.60 -19.46 -7.46
N ILE A 439 23.57 -19.53 -6.56
CA ILE A 439 24.67 -20.50 -6.54
C ILE A 439 24.26 -21.69 -5.66
N TYR A 440 24.14 -22.87 -6.25
CA TYR A 440 23.83 -24.12 -5.54
C TYR A 440 25.13 -24.85 -5.20
N LEU A 441 25.54 -24.79 -3.93
CA LEU A 441 26.74 -25.44 -3.43
C LEU A 441 26.37 -26.79 -2.78
N GLY A 442 26.35 -27.84 -3.59
CA GLY A 442 25.84 -29.14 -3.21
C GLY A 442 24.34 -29.09 -2.86
N GLU A 443 23.89 -30.01 -2.02
CA GLU A 443 22.46 -30.14 -1.69
C GLU A 443 22.00 -29.21 -0.53
N ARG A 444 22.95 -28.57 0.15
CA ARG A 444 22.67 -27.87 1.43
C ARG A 444 22.69 -26.37 1.36
N TRP A 445 23.51 -25.78 0.48
CA TRP A 445 23.69 -24.35 0.43
C TRP A 445 23.11 -23.74 -0.84
N ILE A 446 22.41 -22.64 -0.68
CA ILE A 446 22.08 -21.72 -1.76
C ILE A 446 22.59 -20.35 -1.33
N VAL A 447 23.43 -19.74 -2.14
CA VAL A 447 23.99 -18.41 -1.88
C VAL A 447 23.61 -17.51 -3.04
N THR A 448 23.01 -16.36 -2.75
CA THR A 448 22.52 -15.43 -3.76
C THR A 448 23.17 -14.06 -3.57
N PRO A 449 24.34 -13.81 -4.17
CA PRO A 449 24.86 -12.46 -4.35
C PRO A 449 24.00 -11.71 -5.39
N GLY A 450 23.80 -10.43 -5.14
CA GLY A 450 23.08 -9.53 -6.03
C GLY A 450 23.70 -8.14 -6.03
N LEU A 451 23.57 -7.45 -7.15
CA LEU A 451 24.01 -6.07 -7.31
C LEU A 451 23.04 -5.34 -8.21
N ARG A 452 22.52 -4.22 -7.72
CA ARG A 452 21.72 -3.30 -8.53
C ARG A 452 22.42 -1.94 -8.58
N PHE A 453 22.45 -1.35 -9.77
CA PHE A 453 22.92 0.01 -10.01
C PHE A 453 21.76 0.84 -10.57
N ASP A 454 21.51 2.00 -9.97
CA ASP A 454 20.48 2.95 -10.38
C ASP A 454 21.13 4.29 -10.72
N HIS A 455 20.69 4.90 -11.81
CA HIS A 455 20.94 6.29 -12.15
C HIS A 455 19.63 7.07 -12.15
N HIS A 456 19.55 8.10 -11.31
CA HIS A 456 18.37 8.94 -11.17
C HIS A 456 18.68 10.37 -11.58
N SER A 457 17.82 10.98 -12.38
CA SER A 457 18.04 12.31 -12.98
C SER A 457 18.26 13.44 -11.95
N GLN A 458 17.83 13.28 -10.70
CA GLN A 458 17.90 14.34 -9.68
C GLN A 458 19.04 14.12 -8.68
N PHE A 459 19.18 12.92 -8.08
CA PHE A 459 20.19 12.69 -7.04
C PHE A 459 21.43 11.91 -7.54
N GLY A 460 21.46 11.51 -8.82
CA GLY A 460 22.60 10.80 -9.43
C GLY A 460 22.56 9.28 -9.18
N ASN A 461 23.69 8.69 -8.81
CA ASN A 461 23.90 7.25 -8.79
C ASN A 461 23.65 6.64 -7.42
N ASN A 462 23.10 5.42 -7.41
CA ASN A 462 23.00 4.58 -6.23
C ASN A 462 23.37 3.14 -6.59
N THR A 463 24.06 2.45 -5.66
CA THR A 463 24.42 1.04 -5.78
C THR A 463 23.86 0.27 -4.60
N SER A 464 23.13 -0.80 -4.89
CA SER A 464 22.43 -1.64 -3.90
C SER A 464 22.97 -3.08 -3.96
N PRO A 465 24.06 -3.40 -3.24
CA PRO A 465 24.52 -4.77 -3.10
C PRO A 465 23.62 -5.56 -2.16
N SER A 466 23.51 -6.87 -2.43
CA SER A 466 22.81 -7.83 -1.58
C SER A 466 23.55 -9.17 -1.53
N LEU A 467 23.41 -9.85 -0.41
CA LEU A 467 23.88 -11.23 -0.24
C LEU A 467 22.86 -11.97 0.63
N ASN A 468 22.24 -12.98 0.06
CA ASN A 468 21.37 -13.90 0.77
C ASN A 468 22.01 -15.29 0.80
N ALA A 469 21.78 -16.04 1.87
CA ALA A 469 22.24 -17.40 2.01
C ALA A 469 21.17 -18.25 2.69
N GLN A 470 21.05 -19.48 2.23
CA GLN A 470 20.22 -20.50 2.83
C GLN A 470 21.06 -21.74 3.10
N PHE A 471 20.92 -22.30 4.29
CA PHE A 471 21.56 -23.55 4.68
C PHE A 471 20.52 -24.57 5.14
N ARG A 472 20.44 -25.69 4.44
CA ARG A 472 19.59 -26.82 4.80
C ARG A 472 20.31 -27.72 5.79
N ILE A 473 19.89 -27.64 7.07
CA ILE A 473 20.43 -28.49 8.13
C ILE A 473 19.98 -29.95 7.91
N SER A 474 18.69 -30.13 7.61
CA SER A 474 18.04 -31.40 7.30
C SER A 474 16.89 -31.19 6.29
N SER A 475 16.12 -32.24 5.99
CA SER A 475 14.90 -32.14 5.20
C SER A 475 13.90 -31.12 5.77
N ASP A 476 13.87 -30.97 7.09
CA ASP A 476 12.84 -30.25 7.84
C ASP A 476 13.32 -28.88 8.36
N TRP A 477 14.64 -28.69 8.46
CA TRP A 477 15.23 -27.50 9.05
C TRP A 477 16.07 -26.71 8.06
N VAL A 478 15.78 -25.41 7.96
CA VAL A 478 16.50 -24.48 7.12
C VAL A 478 16.87 -23.24 7.93
N VAL A 479 18.13 -22.81 7.84
CA VAL A 479 18.59 -21.50 8.34
C VAL A 479 18.78 -20.59 7.14
N LYS A 480 18.34 -19.35 7.25
CA LYS A 480 18.46 -18.33 6.22
C LYS A 480 19.07 -17.05 6.82
N GLY A 481 19.86 -16.35 6.05
CA GLY A 481 20.42 -15.06 6.44
C GLY A 481 20.61 -14.17 5.25
N GLY A 482 20.57 -12.85 5.46
CA GLY A 482 20.73 -11.91 4.39
C GLY A 482 21.20 -10.54 4.86
N ILE A 483 21.88 -9.83 3.98
CA ILE A 483 22.24 -8.44 4.12
C ILE A 483 22.08 -7.73 2.79
N ALA A 484 21.41 -6.58 2.78
CA ALA A 484 21.29 -5.79 1.56
C ALA A 484 21.17 -4.30 1.87
N ARG A 485 21.68 -3.50 0.94
CA ARG A 485 21.44 -2.06 0.92
C ARG A 485 20.23 -1.77 0.03
N ALA A 486 19.21 -1.14 0.60
CA ALA A 486 18.05 -0.62 -0.12
C ALA A 486 18.08 0.92 -0.11
N PHE A 487 17.31 1.55 -1.00
CA PHE A 487 17.20 3.00 -1.06
C PHE A 487 15.80 3.47 -1.45
N LYS A 488 15.53 4.76 -1.19
CA LYS A 488 14.34 5.47 -1.67
C LYS A 488 14.74 6.83 -2.22
N ALA A 489 14.33 7.10 -3.44
CA ALA A 489 14.47 8.41 -4.07
C ALA A 489 13.61 9.45 -3.37
N PRO A 490 14.01 10.74 -3.34
CA PRO A 490 13.10 11.83 -3.02
C PRO A 490 11.91 11.81 -3.99
N ASN A 491 10.70 12.08 -3.49
CA ASN A 491 9.55 12.18 -4.38
C ASN A 491 9.52 13.56 -5.09
N LEU A 492 8.66 13.65 -6.13
CA LEU A 492 8.60 14.82 -7.00
C LEU A 492 8.19 16.13 -6.29
N TYR A 493 7.53 16.07 -5.13
CA TYR A 493 7.24 17.23 -4.31
C TYR A 493 8.44 17.63 -3.46
N GLN A 494 9.14 16.66 -2.87
CA GLN A 494 10.27 16.90 -1.98
C GLN A 494 11.47 17.49 -2.70
N SER A 495 11.76 16.98 -3.91
CA SER A 495 12.91 17.38 -4.71
C SER A 495 12.69 18.65 -5.54
N ASN A 496 11.44 19.07 -5.78
CA ASN A 496 11.16 20.24 -6.61
C ASN A 496 11.33 21.54 -5.82
N PRO A 497 12.33 22.40 -6.11
CA PRO A 497 12.57 23.66 -5.40
C PRO A 497 11.44 24.68 -5.57
N ASP A 498 10.56 24.53 -6.56
CA ASP A 498 9.40 25.37 -6.77
C ASP A 498 8.18 24.93 -5.94
N TYR A 499 8.21 23.73 -5.36
CA TYR A 499 7.16 23.26 -4.45
C TYR A 499 7.17 24.10 -3.16
N LEU A 500 6.01 24.62 -2.83
CA LEU A 500 5.81 25.42 -1.63
C LEU A 500 4.60 24.92 -0.87
N TYR A 501 4.81 24.63 0.40
CA TYR A 501 3.79 24.23 1.35
C TYR A 501 3.72 25.25 2.48
N TYR A 502 2.56 25.84 2.72
CA TYR A 502 2.36 26.88 3.72
C TYR A 502 1.61 26.37 4.94
N THR A 503 2.01 26.79 6.14
CA THR A 503 1.31 26.54 7.39
C THR A 503 1.01 27.84 8.12
N ARG A 504 -0.18 27.96 8.73
CA ARG A 504 -0.57 29.18 9.48
C ARG A 504 0.12 29.34 10.84
N GLY A 505 1.04 28.47 11.22
CA GLY A 505 1.75 28.53 12.51
C GLY A 505 1.87 27.18 13.19
N ASN A 506 0.83 26.36 13.20
CA ASN A 506 0.85 25.02 13.80
C ASN A 506 1.87 24.07 13.16
N GLY A 507 2.36 24.40 11.99
CA GLY A 507 3.42 23.68 11.33
C GLY A 507 4.79 24.34 11.42
N CYS A 508 4.98 25.40 12.21
CA CYS A 508 6.30 25.92 12.52
C CYS A 508 6.99 25.04 13.55
N PRO A 509 8.33 24.83 13.47
CA PRO A 509 9.06 24.24 14.58
C PRO A 509 8.85 25.01 15.87
N ASN A 510 8.67 24.33 17.01
CA ASN A 510 8.43 25.00 18.29
C ASN A 510 9.56 25.96 18.69
N ALA A 511 10.79 25.57 18.41
CA ALA A 511 11.95 26.44 18.66
C ALA A 511 11.98 27.68 17.75
N LEU A 512 11.19 27.71 16.68
CA LEU A 512 11.09 28.81 15.71
C LEU A 512 9.61 29.08 15.39
N PRO A 513 8.83 29.59 16.36
CA PRO A 513 7.41 29.83 16.19
C PRO A 513 7.13 30.86 15.08
N SER A 514 5.89 30.91 14.63
CA SER A 514 5.43 31.90 13.64
C SER A 514 5.74 33.33 14.09
N LEU A 515 6.21 34.14 13.15
CA LEU A 515 6.42 35.59 13.33
C LEU A 515 5.17 36.42 12.96
N GLY A 516 4.03 35.75 12.74
CA GLY A 516 2.76 36.37 12.38
C GLY A 516 2.21 35.98 11.02
N ALA A 517 3.07 35.52 10.07
CA ALA A 517 2.66 35.05 8.75
C ALA A 517 2.91 33.55 8.51
N GLY A 518 3.06 32.77 9.59
CA GLY A 518 3.23 31.29 9.50
C GLY A 518 4.61 30.84 9.01
N CYS A 519 4.67 29.61 8.52
CA CYS A 519 5.89 28.99 8.03
C CYS A 519 5.67 28.37 6.65
N TYR A 520 6.72 28.38 5.86
CA TYR A 520 6.77 27.82 4.52
C TYR A 520 7.77 26.67 4.45
N MET A 521 7.39 25.57 3.79
CA MET A 521 8.27 24.46 3.47
C MET A 521 8.49 24.41 1.96
N ARG A 522 9.75 24.49 1.53
CA ARG A 522 10.15 24.37 0.11
C ARG A 522 10.64 22.99 -0.22
N GLY A 523 10.51 22.59 -1.48
CA GLY A 523 11.26 21.47 -2.03
C GLY A 523 12.77 21.76 -2.04
N ASN A 524 13.57 20.72 -2.16
CA ASN A 524 15.04 20.79 -2.11
C ASN A 524 15.66 19.88 -3.17
N ALA A 525 16.28 20.47 -4.19
CA ALA A 525 16.95 19.76 -5.26
C ALA A 525 18.25 19.03 -4.79
N ASP A 526 18.79 19.41 -3.62
CA ASP A 526 20.04 18.83 -3.09
C ASP A 526 19.78 17.58 -2.22
N LEU A 527 18.55 17.06 -2.18
CA LEU A 527 18.23 15.88 -1.38
C LEU A 527 18.97 14.65 -1.90
N LYS A 528 19.55 13.91 -0.97
CA LYS A 528 20.10 12.57 -1.20
C LYS A 528 19.00 11.53 -1.09
N ALA A 529 19.20 10.38 -1.74
CA ALA A 529 18.34 9.22 -1.52
C ALA A 529 18.44 8.76 -0.06
N GLU A 530 17.30 8.39 0.52
CA GLU A 530 17.28 7.64 1.78
C GLU A 530 17.92 6.26 1.54
N THR A 531 18.67 5.75 2.49
CA THR A 531 19.29 4.42 2.39
C THR A 531 19.07 3.60 3.64
N SER A 532 18.91 2.29 3.47
CA SER A 532 18.77 1.34 4.57
C SER A 532 19.69 0.15 4.37
N LEU A 533 20.42 -0.24 5.41
CA LEU A 533 21.17 -1.50 5.44
C LEU A 533 20.33 -2.51 6.23
N ASN A 534 19.72 -3.43 5.49
CA ASN A 534 18.83 -4.45 6.02
C ASN A 534 19.59 -5.73 6.28
N LYS A 535 19.48 -6.28 7.49
CA LYS A 535 20.14 -7.50 7.95
C LYS A 535 19.10 -8.43 8.56
N GLU A 536 19.16 -9.71 8.22
CA GLU A 536 18.23 -10.72 8.73
C GLU A 536 18.92 -12.04 9.02
N LEU A 537 18.43 -12.71 10.02
CA LEU A 537 18.78 -14.10 10.34
C LEU A 537 17.54 -14.82 10.84
N GLY A 538 17.24 -15.99 10.27
CA GLY A 538 16.06 -16.76 10.65
C GLY A 538 16.25 -18.25 10.49
N ILE A 539 15.34 -18.98 11.11
CA ILE A 539 15.24 -20.43 11.06
C ILE A 539 13.81 -20.83 10.71
N GLU A 540 13.69 -21.85 9.89
CA GLU A 540 12.41 -22.45 9.49
C GLU A 540 12.43 -23.94 9.81
N TRP A 541 11.30 -24.43 10.29
CA TRP A 541 11.02 -25.84 10.52
C TRP A 541 9.70 -26.23 9.85
N ALA A 542 9.77 -27.17 8.93
CA ALA A 542 8.62 -27.62 8.14
C ALA A 542 8.71 -29.12 7.84
N PRO A 543 8.38 -30.01 8.80
CA PRO A 543 8.36 -31.45 8.62
C PRO A 543 7.17 -31.86 7.74
N GLN A 544 7.24 -33.06 7.18
CA GLN A 544 6.17 -33.62 6.33
C GLN A 544 4.81 -33.79 7.04
N SER A 545 4.79 -33.73 8.38
CA SER A 545 3.56 -33.81 9.19
C SER A 545 2.64 -32.59 9.08
N GLY A 546 3.02 -31.56 8.32
CA GLY A 546 2.22 -30.35 8.12
C GLY A 546 2.43 -29.23 9.17
N TRP A 547 3.28 -29.46 10.19
CA TRP A 547 3.75 -28.40 11.06
C TRP A 547 4.62 -27.42 10.28
N GLN A 548 4.50 -26.14 10.60
CA GLN A 548 5.39 -25.11 10.07
C GLN A 548 5.69 -24.12 11.20
N ALA A 549 6.96 -23.78 11.37
CA ALA A 549 7.38 -22.76 12.29
C ALA A 549 8.52 -21.94 11.68
N SER A 550 8.51 -20.65 11.89
CA SER A 550 9.64 -19.78 11.54
C SER A 550 9.85 -18.71 12.58
N LEU A 551 11.11 -18.31 12.74
CA LEU A 551 11.52 -17.18 13.55
C LEU A 551 12.63 -16.43 12.82
N THR A 552 12.44 -15.14 12.63
CA THR A 552 13.39 -14.23 11.96
C THR A 552 13.64 -13.02 12.86
N TYR A 553 14.90 -12.74 13.13
CA TYR A 553 15.34 -11.45 13.64
C TYR A 553 15.73 -10.54 12.46
N PHE A 554 15.27 -9.29 12.48
CA PHE A 554 15.62 -8.29 11.51
C PHE A 554 16.17 -7.02 12.18
N HIS A 555 17.12 -6.38 11.49
CA HIS A 555 17.73 -5.13 11.91
C HIS A 555 18.01 -4.24 10.70
N ASN A 556 17.40 -3.06 10.65
CA ASN A 556 17.50 -2.10 9.57
C ASN A 556 18.15 -0.81 10.09
N ASP A 557 19.34 -0.50 9.57
CA ASP A 557 20.03 0.78 9.79
C ASP A 557 19.62 1.76 8.70
N TYR A 558 18.88 2.79 9.08
CA TYR A 558 18.34 3.82 8.18
C TYR A 558 19.22 5.08 8.21
N LYS A 559 19.55 5.64 7.05
CA LYS A 559 20.32 6.87 6.90
C LYS A 559 19.69 7.81 5.91
N ASP A 560 19.93 9.09 6.09
CA ASP A 560 19.49 10.16 5.20
C ASP A 560 17.95 10.19 4.98
N LYS A 561 17.17 9.80 6.01
CA LYS A 561 15.70 9.86 5.92
C LYS A 561 15.24 11.28 5.58
N ILE A 562 14.40 11.43 4.57
CA ILE A 562 13.90 12.73 4.15
C ILE A 562 12.77 13.15 5.08
N GLN A 563 12.92 14.33 5.66
CA GLN A 563 11.95 14.93 6.59
C GLN A 563 11.81 16.43 6.36
N ALA A 564 10.80 17.03 6.96
CA ALA A 564 10.70 18.48 7.02
C ALA A 564 11.88 19.05 7.82
N GLY A 565 12.58 20.03 7.25
CA GLY A 565 13.73 20.64 7.88
C GLY A 565 13.36 21.54 9.04
N TYR A 566 14.24 21.58 10.02
CA TYR A 566 14.14 22.46 11.19
C TYR A 566 15.02 23.71 11.08
N THR A 567 15.88 23.75 10.07
CA THR A 567 16.78 24.90 9.84
C THR A 567 16.05 25.95 9.02
N GLN A 568 15.87 27.14 9.59
CA GLN A 568 15.34 28.27 8.84
C GLN A 568 16.34 28.70 7.77
N ILE A 569 15.89 28.69 6.52
CA ILE A 569 16.72 29.08 5.36
C ILE A 569 16.48 30.54 4.92
N GLY A 570 15.45 31.18 5.43
CA GLY A 570 15.11 32.57 5.10
C GLY A 570 13.83 33.04 5.75
N LEU A 571 13.47 34.28 5.39
CA LEU A 571 12.21 34.92 5.75
C LEU A 571 11.47 35.36 4.48
N THR A 572 10.16 35.53 4.57
CA THR A 572 9.36 36.20 3.54
C THR A 572 9.76 37.66 3.40
N ALA A 573 9.37 38.31 2.31
CA ALA A 573 9.75 39.70 2.01
C ALA A 573 9.31 40.71 3.10
N ASP A 574 8.20 40.44 3.79
CA ASP A 574 7.72 41.20 4.93
C ASP A 574 8.35 40.79 6.28
N THR A 575 9.28 39.84 6.27
CA THR A 575 9.96 39.26 7.42
C THR A 575 9.09 38.56 8.47
N LYS A 576 7.80 38.36 8.19
CA LYS A 576 6.83 37.76 9.13
C LYS A 576 6.61 36.25 8.93
N GLY A 577 7.03 35.68 7.79
CA GLY A 577 6.98 34.26 7.52
C GLY A 577 8.37 33.61 7.55
N ARG A 578 8.49 32.46 8.18
CA ARG A 578 9.74 31.68 8.19
C ARG A 578 9.74 30.68 7.04
N ILE A 579 10.90 30.47 6.42
CA ILE A 579 11.08 29.56 5.29
C ILE A 579 12.00 28.43 5.72
N PHE A 580 11.54 27.19 5.49
CA PHE A 580 12.26 25.94 5.70
C PHE A 580 12.31 25.15 4.40
N ARG A 581 13.08 24.04 4.35
CA ARG A 581 13.11 23.11 3.21
C ARG A 581 13.15 21.67 3.69
N TRP A 582 12.84 20.74 2.80
CA TRP A 582 13.09 19.32 3.04
C TRP A 582 14.58 19.07 3.23
N GLU A 583 14.94 18.18 4.16
CA GLU A 583 16.32 17.83 4.48
C GLU A 583 16.47 16.35 4.80
N ASN A 584 17.70 15.83 4.71
CA ASN A 584 18.03 14.48 5.11
C ASN A 584 18.34 14.42 6.60
N ALA A 585 17.63 13.58 7.34
CA ALA A 585 17.85 13.33 8.77
C ALA A 585 19.00 12.30 8.98
N PRO A 586 19.70 12.32 10.13
CA PRO A 586 20.93 11.55 10.27
C PRO A 586 20.71 10.03 10.31
N LYS A 587 19.98 9.46 11.26
CA LYS A 587 19.89 8.00 11.45
C LYS A 587 18.62 7.56 12.15
N ALA A 588 18.08 6.40 11.74
CA ALA A 588 17.04 5.69 12.47
C ALA A 588 17.35 4.18 12.53
N ILE A 589 16.80 3.49 13.52
CA ILE A 589 16.91 2.04 13.67
C ILE A 589 15.52 1.44 13.76
N VAL A 590 15.33 0.35 12.99
CA VAL A 590 14.12 -0.47 13.05
C VAL A 590 14.55 -1.92 13.19
N GLN A 591 14.22 -2.55 14.33
CA GLN A 591 14.58 -3.95 14.60
C GLN A 591 13.50 -4.69 15.38
N GLY A 592 13.43 -6.01 15.14
CA GLY A 592 12.41 -6.83 15.77
C GLY A 592 12.51 -8.31 15.45
N LEU A 593 11.49 -9.03 15.88
CA LEU A 593 11.29 -10.44 15.63
C LEU A 593 9.99 -10.67 14.86
N GLU A 594 10.02 -11.53 13.88
CA GLU A 594 8.86 -12.00 13.11
C GLU A 594 8.84 -13.51 13.08
N GLY A 595 7.66 -14.11 13.01
CA GLY A 595 7.55 -15.55 12.84
C GLY A 595 6.14 -16.02 12.55
N ASN A 596 6.04 -17.29 12.21
CA ASN A 596 4.78 -17.99 12.07
C ASN A 596 4.82 -19.33 12.79
N LEU A 597 3.65 -19.86 13.12
CA LEU A 597 3.45 -21.21 13.62
C LEU A 597 2.15 -21.76 13.05
N VAL A 598 2.23 -22.85 12.29
CA VAL A 598 1.08 -23.59 11.78
C VAL A 598 1.05 -24.95 12.46
N ILE A 599 -0.09 -25.29 13.06
CA ILE A 599 -0.34 -26.52 13.77
C ILE A 599 -1.44 -27.30 13.04
N PRO A 600 -1.15 -28.44 12.43
CA PRO A 600 -2.15 -29.33 11.88
C PRO A 600 -2.88 -30.05 13.02
N LEU A 601 -4.19 -29.86 13.16
CA LEU A 601 -4.98 -30.39 14.26
C LEU A 601 -5.78 -31.63 13.83
N LEU A 602 -6.42 -31.61 12.65
CA LEU A 602 -7.22 -32.70 12.13
C LEU A 602 -6.98 -32.91 10.64
N GLY A 603 -6.99 -34.17 10.20
CA GLY A 603 -6.79 -34.56 8.80
C GLY A 603 -5.31 -34.64 8.44
N GLU A 604 -5.03 -35.05 7.21
CA GLU A 604 -3.68 -35.14 6.68
C GLU A 604 -3.09 -33.73 6.55
N GLN A 605 -1.95 -33.47 7.19
CA GLN A 605 -1.28 -32.15 7.23
C GLN A 605 -2.20 -30.98 7.66
N GLY A 606 -3.29 -31.27 8.40
CA GLY A 606 -4.23 -30.25 8.89
C GLY A 606 -5.24 -29.78 7.83
N ASN A 607 -5.49 -30.51 6.77
CA ASN A 607 -6.42 -30.12 5.71
C ASN A 607 -7.88 -30.02 6.20
N ARG A 608 -8.24 -30.61 7.36
CA ARG A 608 -9.57 -30.49 7.96
C ARG A 608 -9.62 -29.46 9.10
N LEU A 609 -8.56 -29.32 9.87
CA LEU A 609 -8.46 -28.31 10.91
C LEU A 609 -7.00 -27.95 11.12
N LYS A 610 -6.68 -26.68 10.90
CA LYS A 610 -5.36 -26.11 11.16
C LYS A 610 -5.46 -24.84 11.99
N TRP A 611 -4.46 -24.65 12.85
CA TRP A 611 -4.31 -23.43 13.63
C TRP A 611 -3.05 -22.68 13.18
N SER A 612 -3.23 -21.50 12.60
CA SER A 612 -2.17 -20.68 12.04
C SER A 612 -1.98 -19.42 12.87
N ASN A 613 -0.73 -19.09 13.18
CA ASN A 613 -0.39 -17.91 13.94
C ASN A 613 0.75 -17.15 13.26
N ASN A 614 0.60 -15.84 13.12
CA ASN A 614 1.65 -14.93 12.68
C ASN A 614 1.94 -13.95 13.80
N PHE A 615 3.20 -13.63 14.05
CA PHE A 615 3.55 -12.63 15.03
C PHE A 615 4.66 -11.70 14.56
N THR A 616 4.64 -10.49 15.10
CA THR A 616 5.69 -9.48 14.96
C THR A 616 5.88 -8.85 16.32
N TYR A 617 7.14 -8.70 16.76
CA TYR A 617 7.52 -7.98 17.97
C TYR A 617 8.59 -6.95 17.64
N MET A 618 8.29 -5.68 17.87
CA MET A 618 9.19 -4.57 17.62
C MET A 618 10.10 -4.38 18.84
N VAL A 619 11.39 -4.63 18.66
CA VAL A 619 12.40 -4.32 19.69
C VAL A 619 12.64 -2.82 19.72
N GLU A 620 12.81 -2.21 18.54
CA GLU A 620 13.09 -0.79 18.38
C GLU A 620 12.51 -0.25 17.07
N ASN A 621 11.94 0.96 17.10
CA ASN A 621 11.50 1.75 15.95
C ASN A 621 11.71 3.22 16.29
N GLU A 622 12.91 3.74 16.04
CA GLU A 622 13.35 5.02 16.62
C GLU A 622 14.23 5.83 15.67
N ASN A 623 13.94 7.14 15.60
CA ASN A 623 14.85 8.13 15.06
C ASN A 623 15.92 8.46 16.13
N LYS A 624 17.18 8.15 15.84
CA LYS A 624 18.30 8.30 16.80
C LYS A 624 18.71 9.73 17.12
N ALA A 625 18.28 10.70 16.32
CA ALA A 625 18.53 12.10 16.63
C ALA A 625 17.48 12.70 17.56
N THR A 626 16.22 12.22 17.48
CA THR A 626 15.10 12.79 18.23
C THR A 626 14.62 11.87 19.35
N HIS A 627 15.07 10.61 19.37
CA HIS A 627 14.59 9.55 20.27
C HIS A 627 13.06 9.33 20.17
N GLN A 628 12.49 9.61 18.99
CA GLN A 628 11.06 9.49 18.73
C GLN A 628 10.77 8.29 17.84
N PRO A 629 9.58 7.65 17.96
CA PRO A 629 9.17 6.59 17.04
C PRO A 629 9.05 7.13 15.60
N LEU A 630 9.38 6.28 14.64
CA LEU A 630 9.20 6.58 13.21
C LEU A 630 7.75 6.50 12.77
N SER A 631 6.99 5.59 13.38
CA SER A 631 5.57 5.35 13.12
C SER A 631 4.86 4.95 14.40
N VAL A 632 3.58 5.30 14.52
CA VAL A 632 2.72 4.83 15.63
C VAL A 632 2.24 3.42 15.29
N ILE A 633 3.01 2.41 15.70
CA ILE A 633 2.73 1.01 15.47
C ILE A 633 2.67 0.22 16.79
N PRO A 634 1.96 -0.92 16.83
CA PRO A 634 1.93 -1.77 18.01
C PRO A 634 3.31 -2.33 18.38
N LYS A 635 3.62 -2.41 19.66
CA LYS A 635 4.84 -3.07 20.16
C LYS A 635 4.92 -4.54 19.73
N TYR A 636 3.76 -5.19 19.63
CA TYR A 636 3.60 -6.50 19.01
C TYR A 636 2.26 -6.62 18.32
N THR A 637 2.22 -7.48 17.30
CA THR A 637 0.99 -7.93 16.65
C THR A 637 1.01 -9.43 16.56
N ILE A 638 -0.06 -10.10 17.00
CA ILE A 638 -0.25 -11.53 16.86
C ILE A 638 -1.56 -11.75 16.14
N ASN A 639 -1.51 -12.43 15.01
CA ASN A 639 -2.69 -12.84 14.25
C ASN A 639 -2.84 -14.36 14.39
N THR A 640 -3.98 -14.80 14.86
CA THR A 640 -4.32 -16.21 15.04
C THR A 640 -5.55 -16.58 14.20
N MET A 641 -5.51 -17.72 13.55
CA MET A 641 -6.58 -18.23 12.70
C MET A 641 -6.77 -19.72 12.95
N LEU A 642 -7.99 -20.11 13.30
CA LEU A 642 -8.42 -21.49 13.36
C LEU A 642 -9.31 -21.78 12.15
N ASP A 643 -8.80 -22.52 11.19
CA ASP A 643 -9.45 -22.84 9.92
C ASP A 643 -9.97 -24.28 9.96
N TRP A 644 -11.29 -24.42 9.93
CA TRP A 644 -11.99 -25.69 10.07
C TRP A 644 -12.83 -26.00 8.82
N GLN A 645 -12.41 -27.01 8.06
CA GLN A 645 -13.22 -27.63 7.03
C GLN A 645 -14.17 -28.65 7.70
N ALA A 646 -15.32 -28.14 8.18
CA ALA A 646 -16.29 -28.94 8.98
C ALA A 646 -16.91 -30.07 8.14
N THR A 647 -17.20 -29.80 6.87
CA THR A 647 -17.64 -30.77 5.87
C THR A 647 -17.02 -30.40 4.51
N ASP A 648 -17.19 -31.22 3.48
CA ASP A 648 -16.69 -30.89 2.13
C ASP A 648 -17.30 -29.59 1.57
N ARG A 649 -18.45 -29.18 2.09
CA ARG A 649 -19.19 -27.98 1.66
C ARG A 649 -19.11 -26.82 2.65
N LEU A 650 -18.82 -27.06 3.91
CA LEU A 650 -18.82 -26.05 4.97
C LEU A 650 -17.43 -25.84 5.53
N SER A 651 -16.91 -24.64 5.39
CA SER A 651 -15.72 -24.16 6.11
C SER A 651 -16.08 -23.09 7.12
N VAL A 652 -15.39 -23.09 8.27
CA VAL A 652 -15.55 -22.11 9.35
C VAL A 652 -14.16 -21.57 9.70
N LEU A 653 -14.05 -20.25 9.81
CA LEU A 653 -12.82 -19.58 10.17
C LEU A 653 -13.06 -18.72 11.42
N LEU A 654 -12.28 -18.96 12.49
CA LEU A 654 -12.17 -18.07 13.63
C LEU A 654 -10.85 -17.31 13.53
N THR A 655 -10.93 -15.97 13.62
CA THR A 655 -9.77 -15.09 13.58
C THR A 655 -9.63 -14.31 14.87
N GLY A 656 -8.39 -14.02 15.27
CA GLY A 656 -8.07 -13.15 16.40
C GLY A 656 -6.83 -12.34 16.08
N THR A 657 -6.86 -11.04 16.36
CA THR A 657 -5.70 -10.17 16.26
C THR A 657 -5.48 -9.49 17.61
N PHE A 658 -4.25 -9.60 18.13
CA PHE A 658 -3.81 -8.97 19.36
C PHE A 658 -2.81 -7.88 19.02
N TYR A 659 -3.11 -6.67 19.44
CA TYR A 659 -2.24 -5.51 19.29
C TYR A 659 -1.66 -5.11 20.61
N GLY A 660 -0.34 -4.95 20.68
CA GLY A 660 0.37 -4.41 21.82
C GLY A 660 0.16 -2.91 22.00
N LYS A 661 0.73 -2.35 23.05
CA LYS A 661 0.79 -0.92 23.31
C LYS A 661 1.34 -0.18 22.08
N GLN A 662 0.79 1.02 21.80
CA GLN A 662 1.26 1.93 20.77
C GLN A 662 1.70 3.24 21.43
N GLU A 663 2.89 3.69 21.09
CA GLU A 663 3.50 4.91 21.66
C GLU A 663 3.58 6.00 20.58
N PRO A 664 3.03 7.18 20.84
CA PRO A 664 3.17 8.32 19.94
C PRO A 664 4.53 9.01 20.11
N ALA A 665 4.84 9.95 19.23
CA ALA A 665 5.91 10.88 19.48
C ALA A 665 5.61 11.74 20.71
N THR A 666 6.60 11.94 21.56
CA THR A 666 6.46 12.73 22.81
C THR A 666 6.73 14.22 22.58
N THR A 667 7.34 14.57 21.45
CA THR A 667 7.50 15.94 20.99
C THR A 667 6.41 16.27 19.98
N ASN A 668 6.01 17.54 19.92
CA ASN A 668 4.95 17.95 19.04
C ASN A 668 5.28 17.72 17.54
N ILE A 669 4.34 18.13 16.71
CA ILE A 669 4.18 18.05 15.26
C ILE A 669 5.44 17.72 14.45
N ASN A 670 6.62 18.08 14.91
CA ASN A 670 7.79 18.14 14.04
C ASN A 670 8.96 17.32 14.52
N ASN A 671 8.82 16.58 15.64
CA ASN A 671 9.96 15.87 16.21
C ASN A 671 11.23 16.73 16.22
N ASP A 672 11.09 18.01 16.60
CA ASP A 672 12.18 18.98 16.55
C ASP A 672 13.29 18.58 17.53
N PRO A 673 14.48 18.16 17.07
CA PRO A 673 15.56 17.70 17.94
C PRO A 673 16.08 18.80 18.88
N ARG A 674 15.76 20.06 18.61
CA ARG A 674 16.14 21.21 19.47
C ARG A 674 15.17 21.40 20.61
N CYS A 675 14.07 20.70 20.59
CA CYS A 675 13.08 20.73 21.61
C CYS A 675 13.51 19.82 22.77
N THR A 676 14.35 20.30 23.67
CA THR A 676 14.74 19.63 24.92
C THR A 676 13.81 20.07 26.04
N GLY A 677 12.85 19.24 26.40
CA GLY A 677 11.86 19.52 27.44
C GLY A 677 10.45 19.67 26.89
N SER A 678 9.53 20.15 27.68
CA SER A 678 8.13 20.35 27.30
C SER A 678 7.97 21.48 26.29
N CYS A 679 8.14 21.19 25.03
CA CYS A 679 7.94 22.14 23.96
C CYS A 679 6.48 22.49 23.76
N ASP A 680 5.60 21.66 24.27
CA ASP A 680 4.21 21.98 24.51
C ASP A 680 3.75 21.23 25.78
N ALA A 681 4.05 21.82 26.93
CA ALA A 681 3.67 21.27 28.25
C ALA A 681 2.16 21.18 28.47
N SER A 682 1.37 21.74 27.54
CA SER A 682 -0.09 21.79 27.64
C SER A 682 -0.78 20.53 27.12
N ILE A 683 -0.08 19.66 26.34
CA ILE A 683 -0.69 18.48 25.70
C ILE A 683 0.07 17.23 26.09
N ALA A 684 -0.52 16.43 26.99
CA ALA A 684 -0.04 15.11 27.31
C ALA A 684 -0.46 14.13 26.22
N LEU A 685 0.47 13.78 25.30
CA LEU A 685 0.23 12.78 24.28
C LEU A 685 0.11 11.39 24.93
N GLN A 686 -1.02 10.74 24.70
CA GLN A 686 -1.33 9.47 25.35
C GLN A 686 -0.98 8.26 24.49
N ASP A 687 -0.48 7.23 25.16
CA ASP A 687 -0.32 5.92 24.57
C ASP A 687 -1.68 5.25 24.33
N ARG A 688 -1.73 4.38 23.33
CA ARG A 688 -2.85 3.45 23.19
C ARG A 688 -2.51 2.12 23.85
N GLY A 689 -3.32 1.70 24.81
CA GLY A 689 -3.18 0.40 25.48
C GLY A 689 -3.37 -0.79 24.53
N ALA A 690 -2.93 -1.97 24.95
CA ALA A 690 -3.12 -3.20 24.18
C ALA A 690 -4.61 -3.55 24.03
N TYR A 691 -4.98 -4.15 22.90
CA TYR A 691 -6.35 -4.59 22.62
C TYR A 691 -6.36 -5.80 21.68
N ASN A 692 -7.52 -6.44 21.54
CA ASN A 692 -7.69 -7.54 20.60
C ASN A 692 -9.04 -7.44 19.88
N ILE A 693 -9.08 -8.06 18.70
CA ILE A 693 -10.26 -8.11 17.84
C ILE A 693 -10.45 -9.55 17.39
N TRP A 694 -11.67 -10.06 17.51
CA TRP A 694 -12.03 -11.40 17.10
C TRP A 694 -13.08 -11.37 15.99
N GLY A 695 -13.03 -12.33 15.09
CA GLY A 695 -14.03 -12.49 14.04
C GLY A 695 -14.33 -13.96 13.79
N VAL A 696 -15.53 -14.26 13.33
CA VAL A 696 -15.92 -15.57 12.87
C VAL A 696 -16.61 -15.47 11.52
N SER A 697 -16.30 -16.41 10.65
CA SER A 697 -16.93 -16.50 9.33
C SER A 697 -17.21 -17.95 8.97
N ALA A 698 -18.21 -18.15 8.14
CA ALA A 698 -18.52 -19.45 7.56
C ALA A 698 -18.78 -19.29 6.06
N ARG A 699 -18.34 -20.27 5.29
CA ARG A 699 -18.62 -20.36 3.86
C ARG A 699 -19.26 -21.72 3.56
N TYR A 700 -20.34 -21.70 2.78
CA TYR A 700 -21.05 -22.87 2.33
C TYR A 700 -21.01 -22.96 0.80
N LYS A 701 -20.44 -24.04 0.26
CA LYS A 701 -20.48 -24.37 -1.17
C LYS A 701 -21.81 -25.04 -1.47
N VAL A 702 -22.67 -24.36 -2.22
CA VAL A 702 -23.95 -24.93 -2.69
C VAL A 702 -23.68 -25.89 -3.84
N THR A 703 -22.83 -25.46 -4.79
CA THR A 703 -22.24 -26.23 -5.88
C THR A 703 -20.76 -25.90 -5.97
N GLU A 704 -20.03 -26.47 -6.93
CA GLU A 704 -18.63 -26.12 -7.16
C GLU A 704 -18.45 -24.66 -7.56
N THR A 705 -19.45 -24.07 -8.22
CA THR A 705 -19.38 -22.71 -8.75
C THR A 705 -20.21 -21.69 -7.94
N VAL A 706 -21.13 -22.16 -7.07
CA VAL A 706 -21.98 -21.29 -6.24
C VAL A 706 -21.63 -21.44 -4.77
N SER A 707 -21.26 -20.35 -4.13
CA SER A 707 -20.97 -20.33 -2.69
C SER A 707 -21.60 -19.12 -1.99
N PHE A 708 -22.00 -19.33 -0.74
CA PHE A 708 -22.51 -18.33 0.16
C PHE A 708 -21.58 -18.19 1.36
N GLY A 709 -21.26 -16.95 1.74
CA GLY A 709 -20.46 -16.61 2.92
C GLY A 709 -21.21 -15.69 3.87
N PHE A 710 -21.00 -15.86 5.15
CA PHE A 710 -21.48 -14.93 6.18
C PHE A 710 -20.52 -14.90 7.36
N GLY A 711 -20.52 -13.82 8.12
CA GLY A 711 -19.69 -13.72 9.29
C GLY A 711 -19.94 -12.49 10.13
N VAL A 712 -19.21 -12.44 11.23
CA VAL A 712 -19.22 -11.34 12.19
C VAL A 712 -17.79 -10.89 12.40
N ASN A 713 -17.52 -9.65 12.08
CA ASN A 713 -16.26 -8.98 12.42
C ASN A 713 -16.37 -8.38 13.82
N ASN A 714 -15.28 -8.38 14.55
CA ASN A 714 -15.19 -7.78 15.88
C ASN A 714 -16.26 -8.28 16.87
N LEU A 715 -16.30 -9.59 17.10
CA LEU A 715 -17.26 -10.27 17.97
C LEU A 715 -17.44 -9.62 19.35
N ALA A 716 -16.34 -9.11 19.92
CA ALA A 716 -16.32 -8.50 21.25
C ALA A 716 -16.75 -7.02 21.24
N ASP A 717 -17.09 -6.47 20.08
CA ASP A 717 -17.46 -5.06 19.90
C ASP A 717 -16.40 -4.08 20.46
N LYS A 718 -15.11 -4.38 20.26
CA LYS A 718 -14.03 -3.53 20.71
C LYS A 718 -13.88 -2.34 19.79
N ARG A 719 -14.40 -1.20 20.18
CA ARG A 719 -14.32 0.06 19.43
C ARG A 719 -13.13 0.88 19.89
N LEU A 720 -12.46 1.55 18.94
CA LEU A 720 -11.44 2.54 19.21
C LEU A 720 -11.80 3.85 18.53
N PHE A 721 -11.58 4.95 19.24
CA PHE A 721 -11.95 6.28 18.82
C PHE A 721 -10.73 7.16 18.66
N ARG A 722 -10.82 8.15 17.78
CA ARG A 722 -9.88 9.25 17.72
C ARG A 722 -10.21 10.23 18.85
N GLU A 723 -9.18 10.71 19.54
CA GLU A 723 -9.36 11.58 20.70
C GLU A 723 -9.08 13.04 20.41
N ALA A 724 -8.30 13.33 19.38
CA ALA A 724 -7.99 14.69 18.96
C ALA A 724 -7.64 14.76 17.45
N ASN A 725 -7.53 15.98 16.95
CA ASN A 725 -7.07 16.29 15.61
C ASN A 725 -5.54 16.35 15.57
N SER A 726 -4.95 16.00 14.42
CA SER A 726 -3.54 16.18 14.13
C SER A 726 -2.60 15.62 15.23
N SER A 727 -1.62 16.40 15.62
CA SER A 727 -0.57 16.04 16.57
C SER A 727 -1.07 15.78 18.00
N ASP A 728 -2.23 16.28 18.33
CA ASP A 728 -2.76 16.21 19.70
C ASP A 728 -3.40 14.83 20.00
N ALA A 729 -3.58 13.99 18.98
CA ALA A 729 -4.20 12.68 19.10
C ALA A 729 -3.34 11.64 19.86
N GLY A 730 -2.06 11.92 20.08
CA GLY A 730 -1.15 10.93 20.63
C GLY A 730 -1.17 9.64 19.77
N ALA A 731 -1.39 8.49 20.37
CA ALA A 731 -1.60 7.22 19.67
C ALA A 731 -3.07 6.96 19.30
N ALA A 732 -4.01 7.81 19.73
CA ALA A 732 -5.44 7.69 19.41
C ALA A 732 -5.79 8.33 18.06
N THR A 733 -5.13 7.89 16.99
CA THR A 733 -5.11 8.53 15.66
C THR A 733 -6.11 7.97 14.67
N TYR A 734 -6.72 6.84 14.95
CA TYR A 734 -7.64 6.15 14.03
C TYR A 734 -8.82 5.51 14.78
N ASN A 735 -9.89 5.28 14.03
CA ASN A 735 -11.04 4.52 14.48
C ASN A 735 -10.84 3.03 14.13
N GLU A 736 -11.08 2.14 15.11
CA GLU A 736 -11.31 0.73 14.86
C GLU A 736 -12.82 0.49 14.98
N PRO A 737 -13.50 0.01 13.93
CA PRO A 737 -14.94 -0.15 13.93
C PRO A 737 -15.41 -1.24 14.88
N GLY A 738 -16.64 -1.10 15.36
CA GLY A 738 -17.32 -2.06 16.22
C GLY A 738 -17.72 -3.34 15.51
N ARG A 739 -18.63 -4.08 16.14
CA ARG A 739 -19.18 -5.31 15.55
C ARG A 739 -19.92 -5.02 14.26
N ALA A 740 -19.65 -5.84 13.24
CA ALA A 740 -20.31 -5.74 11.95
C ALA A 740 -20.65 -7.13 11.40
N TYR A 741 -21.79 -7.25 10.75
CA TYR A 741 -22.30 -8.47 10.13
C TYR A 741 -22.11 -8.35 8.62
N TRP A 742 -21.65 -9.41 7.98
CA TRP A 742 -21.49 -9.41 6.54
C TRP A 742 -22.04 -10.68 5.89
N ALA A 743 -22.43 -10.54 4.65
CA ALA A 743 -22.81 -11.65 3.78
C ALA A 743 -22.17 -11.48 2.40
N SER A 744 -21.86 -12.61 1.75
CA SER A 744 -21.38 -12.65 0.38
C SER A 744 -22.01 -13.79 -0.39
N LEU A 745 -22.22 -13.59 -1.68
CA LEU A 745 -22.68 -14.59 -2.63
C LEU A 745 -21.76 -14.59 -3.83
N ARG A 746 -21.23 -15.74 -4.19
CA ARG A 746 -20.55 -15.96 -5.46
C ARG A 746 -21.40 -16.90 -6.31
N PHE A 747 -21.70 -16.45 -7.51
CA PHE A 747 -22.36 -17.24 -8.54
C PHE A 747 -21.41 -17.36 -9.74
N GLY A 748 -20.87 -18.55 -9.97
CA GLY A 748 -19.99 -18.87 -11.08
C GLY A 748 -20.66 -19.82 -12.11
N PHE A 749 -20.12 -19.87 -13.30
CA PHE A 749 -20.53 -20.76 -14.39
C PHE A 749 -19.32 -21.15 -15.24
#